data_97fe0cb304dbae3965fe7e82f570d898
#
_entry.id   97fe0cb304dbae3965fe7e82f570d898
#
_cell.length_a   1.000
_cell.length_b   1.000
_cell.length_c   1.000
_cell.angle_alpha   90.00
_cell.angle_beta   90.00
_cell.angle_gamma   90.00
#
_symmetry.space_group_name_H-M   'P 1'
#
loop_
_entity.id
_entity.type
_entity.pdbx_description
1 polymer ?
#
loop_
_entity_poly.entity_id
_entity_poly.type
_entity_poly.pdbx_seq_one_letter_code
_entity_poly.pdbx_strand_id
1 'polypeptide(L)'
;MNRSPVNAACCALIALSAPSLHAQVPASAAARLSGIDLSSLDPAVRPQDDFYGYVNGVWTRNTAIPADKSTWGTYIELRETVQGQLRTLIDATLRHPGKPGSEAHKIADLYGSFMNEPARNAAGFQPLRADLARVAALADKKALAGLFAHLQRNGVATPFSASVSPDAQDPGHYTVNVGQSGLGMPDRDYYLKDDDAKLSAVRASYLAHVARMLALSGDADARGHAAQVLDVETRLAQAQWTRVQMRDPVKSYNRVPFDGFAALAPAFDWNTYFAAAGLAPTASSAVVRQPGFLTGFSETVAGVPLDAWKSYLSWRIIESYAEYLDSATVKERFAFEGTVLHGTPQSEPLAQLALRFTDGAVSDAVGKLYVDMYLAPATKPRVTAMFDNFVASFKEGIDKLAWMGPETKQEAQRKLAALKPNIAYPATWRDYTALTTSPTDLVANVRAARAWSRQRNLDKLGKAVDRDEWSMTAQTVNASYNPSLNAITIPAAILQPPFFNVKAEDAVNYGLLGITFGHEISHAFDDSGSQYDAGGRLRNWWTDADRSAFKALAAGLVKQYGAYSPVPGYFINGELTLGENIGDNSGLSLTYRAYERSLHGKPSPVIDGLTGEQRLYIGFAMKWRAKLRPEAAIAQIKSDPHSPGEFRAKGTVMNQPGFYAAFDIKPGDPMYLAPQQRVIMW
;
A
#
# COMPACT_ATOMS: atom_id res chain seq x y z
N MET A 1 -55.04 -49.90 -45.80
CA MET A 1 -55.92 -51.00 -45.30
C MET A 1 -56.00 -50.84 -43.80
N ASN A 2 -57.25 -50.50 -43.38
CA ASN A 2 -57.92 -50.94 -42.16
C ASN A 2 -57.18 -50.79 -40.81
N ARG A 3 -57.79 -50.23 -39.85
CA ARG A 3 -59.06 -49.69 -39.36
C ARG A 3 -58.89 -49.45 -37.86
N SER A 4 -59.39 -48.32 -37.44
CA SER A 4 -59.80 -47.90 -36.08
C SER A 4 -60.65 -48.96 -35.32
N PRO A 5 -61.24 -48.59 -34.19
CA PRO A 5 -60.95 -47.90 -32.93
C PRO A 5 -61.55 -48.70 -31.73
N VAL A 6 -61.37 -48.23 -30.49
CA VAL A 6 -62.36 -48.47 -29.39
C VAL A 6 -62.22 -47.46 -28.25
N ASN A 7 -63.20 -46.61 -28.14
CA ASN A 7 -64.00 -46.03 -27.05
C ASN A 7 -63.55 -46.13 -25.59
N ALA A 8 -63.40 -45.06 -24.97
CA ALA A 8 -64.11 -44.20 -24.02
C ALA A 8 -64.92 -44.93 -22.89
N ALA A 9 -64.57 -44.55 -21.66
CA ALA A 9 -65.53 -44.47 -20.56
C ALA A 9 -65.15 -43.37 -19.61
N CYS A 10 -65.93 -42.30 -19.53
CA CYS A 10 -65.89 -41.27 -18.49
C CYS A 10 -66.36 -41.82 -17.15
N CYS A 11 -65.55 -41.58 -16.07
CA CYS A 11 -66.10 -41.52 -14.72
C CYS A 11 -65.76 -40.19 -14.12
N ALA A 12 -66.70 -39.30 -13.97
CA ALA A 12 -66.58 -38.03 -13.24
C ALA A 12 -66.63 -38.32 -11.75
N LEU A 13 -65.52 -37.97 -11.08
CA LEU A 13 -65.43 -37.87 -9.61
C LEU A 13 -65.40 -36.40 -9.24
N ILE A 14 -66.49 -35.92 -8.65
CA ILE A 14 -66.62 -34.61 -8.05
C ILE A 14 -65.73 -34.62 -6.74
N ALA A 15 -64.62 -34.00 -6.75
CA ALA A 15 -63.81 -33.76 -5.51
C ALA A 15 -64.16 -32.38 -4.95
N LEU A 16 -64.78 -32.37 -3.78
CA LEU A 16 -65.01 -31.17 -2.97
C LEU A 16 -63.62 -30.60 -2.53
N SER A 17 -63.30 -29.46 -3.07
CA SER A 17 -62.13 -28.70 -2.60
C SER A 17 -62.50 -27.93 -1.34
N ALA A 18 -61.95 -28.37 -0.20
CA ALA A 18 -61.84 -27.54 1.02
C ALA A 18 -60.77 -26.49 0.83
N PRO A 19 -60.96 -25.23 1.25
CA PRO A 19 -59.91 -24.23 1.18
C PRO A 19 -58.84 -24.52 2.26
N SER A 20 -57.64 -24.90 1.82
CA SER A 20 -56.47 -24.99 2.69
C SER A 20 -56.09 -23.56 3.10
N LEU A 21 -56.37 -23.19 4.35
CA LEU A 21 -55.73 -22.05 5.01
C LEU A 21 -54.24 -22.36 5.10
N HIS A 22 -53.44 -21.85 4.16
CA HIS A 22 -52.01 -21.73 4.35
C HIS A 22 -51.80 -20.65 5.40
N ALA A 23 -51.58 -21.04 6.64
CA ALA A 23 -50.95 -20.18 7.63
C ALA A 23 -49.57 -19.80 7.07
N GLN A 24 -49.42 -18.55 6.64
CA GLN A 24 -48.09 -17.97 6.39
C GLN A 24 -47.34 -18.03 7.72
N VAL A 25 -46.45 -19.00 7.83
CA VAL A 25 -45.36 -18.97 8.84
C VAL A 25 -44.59 -17.68 8.57
N PRO A 26 -44.54 -16.73 9.51
CA PRO A 26 -43.72 -15.55 9.31
C PRO A 26 -42.28 -16.04 9.04
N ALA A 27 -41.71 -15.61 7.91
CA ALA A 27 -40.32 -15.88 7.61
C ALA A 27 -39.49 -15.49 8.86
N SER A 28 -38.94 -16.47 9.57
CA SER A 28 -38.08 -16.25 10.69
C SER A 28 -36.96 -15.37 10.14
N ALA A 29 -36.79 -14.15 10.68
CA ALA A 29 -35.66 -13.30 10.35
C ALA A 29 -34.42 -14.19 10.53
N ALA A 30 -33.70 -14.46 9.44
CA ALA A 30 -32.50 -15.29 9.50
C ALA A 30 -31.62 -14.71 10.59
N ALA A 31 -31.27 -15.51 11.59
CA ALA A 31 -30.46 -15.06 12.71
C ALA A 31 -29.19 -14.42 12.14
N ARG A 32 -28.99 -13.14 12.44
CA ARG A 32 -27.78 -12.41 12.02
C ARG A 32 -26.60 -13.03 12.77
N LEU A 33 -25.55 -13.41 12.03
CA LEU A 33 -24.34 -13.92 12.60
C LEU A 33 -23.58 -12.78 13.28
N SER A 34 -22.94 -13.05 14.43
CA SER A 34 -22.05 -12.04 15.08
C SER A 34 -20.90 -11.63 14.19
N GLY A 35 -20.46 -12.51 13.29
CA GLY A 35 -19.30 -12.31 12.43
C GLY A 35 -17.96 -12.50 13.16
N ILE A 36 -18.02 -12.93 14.44
CA ILE A 36 -16.82 -13.22 15.26
C ILE A 36 -16.74 -14.72 15.49
N ASP A 37 -15.56 -15.28 15.24
CA ASP A 37 -15.23 -16.63 15.69
C ASP A 37 -14.87 -16.58 17.18
N LEU A 38 -15.82 -16.95 18.05
CA LEU A 38 -15.63 -16.95 19.50
C LEU A 38 -14.52 -17.89 19.95
N SER A 39 -14.21 -18.94 19.17
CA SER A 39 -13.12 -19.87 19.50
C SER A 39 -11.73 -19.25 19.36
N SER A 40 -11.63 -18.11 18.67
CA SER A 40 -10.38 -17.34 18.53
C SER A 40 -10.09 -16.46 19.75
N LEU A 41 -11.08 -16.15 20.56
CA LEU A 41 -10.91 -15.37 21.79
C LEU A 41 -10.20 -16.21 22.87
N ASP A 42 -9.32 -15.60 23.63
CA ASP A 42 -8.60 -16.25 24.72
C ASP A 42 -9.28 -15.99 26.08
N PRO A 43 -10.06 -16.94 26.61
CA PRO A 43 -10.78 -16.73 27.86
C PRO A 43 -9.86 -16.66 29.09
N ALA A 44 -8.59 -17.04 28.97
CA ALA A 44 -7.60 -16.94 30.03
C ALA A 44 -6.99 -15.53 30.16
N VAL A 45 -7.21 -14.65 29.16
CA VAL A 45 -6.71 -13.28 29.15
C VAL A 45 -7.88 -12.33 29.37
N ARG A 46 -7.81 -11.48 30.39
CA ARG A 46 -8.81 -10.44 30.59
C ARG A 46 -8.61 -9.31 29.58
N PRO A 47 -9.67 -8.80 28.91
CA PRO A 47 -9.54 -7.68 27.99
C PRO A 47 -8.99 -6.39 28.63
N GLN A 48 -9.14 -6.26 29.97
CA GLN A 48 -8.61 -5.16 30.78
C GLN A 48 -7.09 -5.22 30.96
N ASP A 49 -6.52 -6.44 30.87
CA ASP A 49 -5.08 -6.67 31.06
C ASP A 49 -4.33 -6.62 29.72
N ASP A 50 -4.84 -7.31 28.71
CA ASP A 50 -4.29 -7.35 27.36
C ASP A 50 -5.40 -7.60 26.33
N PHE A 51 -5.94 -6.53 25.77
CA PHE A 51 -7.02 -6.62 24.81
C PHE A 51 -6.62 -7.35 23.50
N TYR A 52 -5.38 -7.13 23.02
CA TYR A 52 -4.91 -7.83 21.84
C TYR A 52 -4.72 -9.32 22.08
N GLY A 53 -4.17 -9.67 23.24
CA GLY A 53 -4.04 -11.07 23.68
C GLY A 53 -5.39 -11.74 23.87
N TYR A 54 -6.38 -11.05 24.45
CA TYR A 54 -7.75 -11.54 24.58
C TYR A 54 -8.38 -11.88 23.21
N VAL A 55 -8.23 -11.00 22.22
CA VAL A 55 -8.86 -11.19 20.89
C VAL A 55 -8.06 -12.15 20.01
N ASN A 56 -6.74 -12.07 20.02
CA ASN A 56 -5.87 -12.71 19.04
C ASN A 56 -4.94 -13.79 19.65
N GLY A 57 -4.97 -14.00 20.98
CA GLY A 57 -4.00 -14.86 21.68
C GLY A 57 -4.05 -16.32 21.24
N VAL A 58 -5.24 -16.88 21.09
CA VAL A 58 -5.42 -18.26 20.59
C VAL A 58 -4.86 -18.40 19.17
N TRP A 59 -5.23 -17.48 18.29
CA TRP A 59 -4.71 -17.47 16.91
C TRP A 59 -3.18 -17.30 16.89
N THR A 60 -2.63 -16.40 17.69
CA THR A 60 -1.19 -16.15 17.77
C THR A 60 -0.40 -17.39 18.17
N ARG A 61 -0.90 -18.16 19.14
CA ARG A 61 -0.26 -19.42 19.59
C ARG A 61 -0.35 -20.54 18.54
N ASN A 62 -1.51 -20.65 17.89
CA ASN A 62 -1.82 -21.81 17.04
C ASN A 62 -1.47 -21.60 15.55
N THR A 63 -1.12 -20.39 15.14
CA THR A 63 -0.85 -20.06 13.73
C THR A 63 0.65 -19.87 13.50
N ALA A 64 1.23 -20.66 12.60
CA ALA A 64 2.58 -20.45 12.11
C ALA A 64 2.61 -19.45 10.95
N ILE A 65 3.71 -18.71 10.81
CA ILE A 65 3.98 -17.93 9.59
C ILE A 65 4.38 -18.93 8.49
N PRO A 66 3.69 -18.98 7.34
CA PRO A 66 4.09 -19.84 6.23
C PRO A 66 5.55 -19.64 5.83
N ALA A 67 6.19 -20.69 5.31
CA ALA A 67 7.61 -20.67 5.02
C ALA A 67 8.00 -19.64 3.94
N ASP A 68 7.08 -19.34 3.03
CA ASP A 68 7.24 -18.36 1.93
C ASP A 68 6.79 -16.94 2.29
N LYS A 69 6.48 -16.69 3.58
CA LYS A 69 6.01 -15.37 4.06
C LYS A 69 6.92 -14.84 5.17
N SER A 70 7.12 -13.53 5.19
CA SER A 70 7.80 -12.81 6.28
C SER A 70 6.85 -12.37 7.38
N THR A 71 5.56 -12.29 7.06
CA THR A 71 4.48 -11.89 7.96
C THR A 71 3.23 -12.70 7.65
N TRP A 72 2.37 -12.91 8.66
CA TRP A 72 1.08 -13.58 8.50
C TRP A 72 0.03 -12.90 9.37
N GLY A 73 -1.20 -12.78 8.86
CA GLY A 73 -2.31 -12.14 9.57
C GLY A 73 -3.44 -11.76 8.64
N THR A 74 -4.47 -11.08 9.16
CA THR A 74 -5.74 -10.83 8.48
C THR A 74 -5.59 -10.22 7.07
N TYR A 75 -4.69 -9.24 6.89
CA TYR A 75 -4.43 -8.64 5.59
C TYR A 75 -3.76 -9.60 4.61
N ILE A 76 -2.83 -10.44 5.10
CA ILE A 76 -2.13 -11.40 4.25
C ILE A 76 -3.06 -12.54 3.87
N GLU A 77 -3.89 -13.03 4.79
CA GLU A 77 -4.92 -14.04 4.54
C GLU A 77 -5.88 -13.58 3.41
N LEU A 78 -6.32 -12.32 3.45
CA LEU A 78 -7.11 -11.76 2.36
C LEU A 78 -6.33 -11.64 1.05
N ARG A 79 -5.06 -11.21 1.10
CA ARG A 79 -4.21 -11.15 -0.11
C ARG A 79 -4.04 -12.53 -0.74
N GLU A 80 -3.83 -13.58 0.03
CA GLU A 80 -3.76 -14.96 -0.46
C GLU A 80 -5.09 -15.40 -1.10
N THR A 81 -6.21 -15.03 -0.48
CA THR A 81 -7.55 -15.27 -1.07
C THR A 81 -7.69 -14.58 -2.43
N VAL A 82 -7.32 -13.30 -2.52
CA VAL A 82 -7.35 -12.53 -3.79
C VAL A 82 -6.40 -13.13 -4.81
N GLN A 83 -5.21 -13.55 -4.42
CA GLN A 83 -4.27 -14.23 -5.32
C GLN A 83 -4.83 -15.54 -5.87
N GLY A 84 -5.52 -16.33 -5.04
CA GLY A 84 -6.25 -17.52 -5.48
C GLY A 84 -7.36 -17.20 -6.49
N GLN A 85 -8.11 -16.12 -6.26
CA GLN A 85 -9.12 -15.59 -7.17
C GLN A 85 -8.49 -15.15 -8.51
N LEU A 86 -7.41 -14.37 -8.47
CA LEU A 86 -6.68 -13.92 -9.65
C LEU A 86 -6.06 -15.09 -10.42
N ARG A 87 -5.54 -16.10 -9.71
CA ARG A 87 -5.04 -17.32 -10.35
C ARG A 87 -6.13 -18.02 -11.16
N THR A 88 -7.33 -18.13 -10.59
CA THR A 88 -8.50 -18.73 -11.29
C THR A 88 -8.84 -17.95 -12.55
N LEU A 89 -8.80 -16.61 -12.50
CA LEU A 89 -9.04 -15.75 -13.66
C LEU A 89 -7.97 -15.93 -14.74
N ILE A 90 -6.69 -15.95 -14.36
CA ILE A 90 -5.59 -16.12 -15.30
C ILE A 90 -5.64 -17.51 -15.93
N ASP A 91 -5.88 -18.56 -15.16
CA ASP A 91 -6.02 -19.93 -15.70
C ASP A 91 -7.20 -20.05 -16.69
N ALA A 92 -8.29 -19.32 -16.47
CA ALA A 92 -9.40 -19.23 -17.43
C ALA A 92 -8.99 -18.48 -18.70
N THR A 93 -8.25 -17.37 -18.56
CA THR A 93 -7.76 -16.56 -19.67
C THR A 93 -6.72 -17.34 -20.51
N LEU A 94 -5.86 -18.13 -19.89
CA LEU A 94 -4.88 -18.97 -20.59
C LEU A 94 -5.55 -20.04 -21.46
N ARG A 95 -6.70 -20.56 -21.06
CA ARG A 95 -7.49 -21.51 -21.90
C ARG A 95 -8.15 -20.82 -23.09
N HIS A 96 -8.43 -19.52 -22.99
CA HIS A 96 -9.11 -18.74 -24.01
C HIS A 96 -8.45 -17.36 -24.19
N PRO A 97 -7.23 -17.30 -24.72
CA PRO A 97 -6.42 -16.05 -24.74
C PRO A 97 -6.96 -14.97 -25.69
N GLY A 98 -8.03 -15.28 -26.43
CA GLY A 98 -8.62 -14.31 -27.36
C GLY A 98 -7.77 -14.05 -28.61
N LYS A 99 -8.08 -12.92 -29.28
CA LYS A 99 -7.35 -12.52 -30.51
C LYS A 99 -5.99 -11.91 -30.14
N PRO A 100 -4.98 -12.05 -31.02
CA PRO A 100 -3.69 -11.36 -30.85
C PRO A 100 -3.88 -9.85 -30.56
N GLY A 101 -3.19 -9.34 -29.56
CA GLY A 101 -3.25 -7.95 -29.14
C GLY A 101 -4.41 -7.59 -28.20
N SER A 102 -5.37 -8.48 -27.94
CA SER A 102 -6.42 -8.27 -26.92
C SER A 102 -5.81 -8.28 -25.49
N GLU A 103 -6.53 -7.72 -24.53
CA GLU A 103 -6.10 -7.75 -23.12
C GLU A 103 -5.90 -9.19 -22.61
N ALA A 104 -6.80 -10.11 -22.96
CA ALA A 104 -6.65 -11.52 -22.63
C ALA A 104 -5.39 -12.15 -23.23
N HIS A 105 -5.06 -11.80 -24.48
CA HIS A 105 -3.82 -12.28 -25.12
C HIS A 105 -2.56 -11.74 -24.42
N LYS A 106 -2.56 -10.43 -24.06
CA LYS A 106 -1.46 -9.83 -23.32
C LYS A 106 -1.26 -10.47 -21.94
N ILE A 107 -2.35 -10.77 -21.23
CA ILE A 107 -2.30 -11.53 -19.96
C ILE A 107 -1.62 -12.89 -20.19
N ALA A 108 -2.00 -13.61 -21.24
CA ALA A 108 -1.44 -14.92 -21.56
C ALA A 108 0.05 -14.84 -21.89
N ASP A 109 0.48 -13.87 -22.72
CA ASP A 109 1.87 -13.65 -23.08
C ASP A 109 2.74 -13.33 -21.85
N LEU A 110 2.29 -12.38 -21.01
CA LEU A 110 3.01 -11.94 -19.84
C LEU A 110 3.18 -13.10 -18.84
N TYR A 111 2.11 -13.81 -18.52
CA TYR A 111 2.16 -14.93 -17.61
C TYR A 111 2.99 -16.08 -18.16
N GLY A 112 2.75 -16.45 -19.44
CA GLY A 112 3.45 -17.54 -20.11
C GLY A 112 4.96 -17.31 -20.23
N SER A 113 5.37 -16.08 -20.57
CA SER A 113 6.81 -15.73 -20.64
C SER A 113 7.50 -15.83 -19.28
N PHE A 114 6.81 -15.50 -18.20
CA PHE A 114 7.36 -15.64 -16.82
C PHE A 114 7.50 -17.12 -16.44
N MET A 115 6.51 -17.94 -16.77
CA MET A 115 6.51 -19.39 -16.48
C MET A 115 7.51 -20.18 -17.32
N ASN A 116 8.05 -19.60 -18.41
CA ASN A 116 9.00 -20.26 -19.28
C ASN A 116 10.43 -20.25 -18.71
N GLU A 117 10.62 -20.96 -17.61
CA GLU A 117 11.90 -21.05 -16.90
C GLU A 117 13.05 -21.58 -17.79
N PRO A 118 12.84 -22.59 -18.68
CA PRO A 118 13.89 -23.02 -19.61
C PRO A 118 14.39 -21.89 -20.52
N ALA A 119 13.51 -21.06 -21.07
CA ALA A 119 13.92 -19.92 -21.90
C ALA A 119 14.67 -18.86 -21.09
N ARG A 120 14.24 -18.58 -19.88
CA ARG A 120 14.90 -17.65 -18.94
C ARG A 120 16.31 -18.13 -18.59
N ASN A 121 16.46 -19.43 -18.28
CA ASN A 121 17.76 -20.05 -17.98
C ASN A 121 18.71 -20.03 -19.19
N ALA A 122 18.17 -20.26 -20.38
CA ALA A 122 18.98 -20.21 -21.62
C ALA A 122 19.42 -18.76 -21.95
N ALA A 123 18.59 -17.77 -21.65
CA ALA A 123 18.89 -16.36 -21.91
C ALA A 123 19.91 -15.78 -20.89
N GLY A 124 19.85 -16.20 -19.61
CA GLY A 124 20.72 -15.69 -18.55
C GLY A 124 20.79 -14.15 -18.56
N PHE A 125 22.00 -13.60 -18.57
CA PHE A 125 22.24 -12.16 -18.63
C PHE A 125 22.24 -11.56 -20.05
N GLN A 126 22.03 -12.37 -21.10
CA GLN A 126 22.03 -11.88 -22.47
C GLN A 126 21.10 -10.68 -22.72
N PRO A 127 19.86 -10.62 -22.14
CA PRO A 127 18.97 -9.47 -22.34
C PRO A 127 19.50 -8.15 -21.76
N LEU A 128 20.43 -8.19 -20.80
CA LEU A 128 21.00 -7.00 -20.17
C LEU A 128 22.29 -6.51 -20.84
N ARG A 129 22.91 -7.30 -21.74
CA ARG A 129 24.22 -7.00 -22.30
C ARG A 129 24.30 -5.64 -22.97
N ALA A 130 23.24 -5.20 -23.66
CA ALA A 130 23.23 -3.90 -24.32
C ALA A 130 23.31 -2.73 -23.33
N ASP A 131 22.59 -2.82 -22.21
CA ASP A 131 22.62 -1.79 -21.17
C ASP A 131 23.95 -1.81 -20.39
N LEU A 132 24.46 -3.00 -20.07
CA LEU A 132 25.78 -3.17 -19.45
C LEU A 132 26.91 -2.63 -20.35
N ALA A 133 26.84 -2.88 -21.66
CA ALA A 133 27.80 -2.34 -22.62
C ALA A 133 27.74 -0.80 -22.70
N ARG A 134 26.54 -0.20 -22.60
CA ARG A 134 26.40 1.28 -22.53
C ARG A 134 27.10 1.84 -21.29
N VAL A 135 26.96 1.18 -20.14
CA VAL A 135 27.67 1.55 -18.91
C VAL A 135 29.18 1.43 -19.09
N ALA A 136 29.66 0.31 -19.61
CA ALA A 136 31.09 0.08 -19.85
C ALA A 136 31.71 1.13 -20.81
N ALA A 137 30.95 1.56 -21.82
CA ALA A 137 31.37 2.55 -22.83
C ALA A 137 31.38 4.00 -22.34
N LEU A 138 30.97 4.30 -21.07
CA LEU A 138 31.06 5.65 -20.53
C LEU A 138 32.52 6.14 -20.59
N ALA A 139 32.74 7.27 -21.29
CA ALA A 139 34.06 7.87 -21.42
C ALA A 139 34.31 8.94 -20.36
N ASP A 140 33.26 9.61 -19.89
CA ASP A 140 33.33 10.66 -18.88
C ASP A 140 32.00 10.76 -18.08
N LYS A 141 32.02 11.54 -17.00
CA LYS A 141 30.86 11.74 -16.13
C LYS A 141 29.74 12.57 -16.75
N LYS A 142 29.97 13.34 -17.82
CA LYS A 142 28.92 14.11 -18.49
C LYS A 142 27.91 13.19 -19.16
N ALA A 143 28.37 12.03 -19.63
CA ALA A 143 27.51 11.04 -20.25
C ALA A 143 26.54 10.34 -19.25
N LEU A 144 26.73 10.50 -17.93
CA LEU A 144 25.81 9.98 -16.90
C LEU A 144 24.40 10.51 -17.07
N ALA A 145 24.22 11.76 -17.47
CA ALA A 145 22.92 12.38 -17.60
C ALA A 145 22.00 11.67 -18.62
N GLY A 146 22.52 11.44 -19.82
CA GLY A 146 21.80 10.69 -20.85
C GLY A 146 21.56 9.23 -20.47
N LEU A 147 22.55 8.60 -19.80
CA LEU A 147 22.42 7.23 -19.33
C LEU A 147 21.36 7.10 -18.21
N PHE A 148 21.30 8.02 -17.25
CA PHE A 148 20.26 7.98 -16.20
C PHE A 148 18.85 8.10 -16.80
N ALA A 149 18.64 8.99 -17.77
CA ALA A 149 17.37 9.10 -18.47
C ALA A 149 16.99 7.79 -19.20
N HIS A 150 17.96 7.14 -19.88
CA HIS A 150 17.76 5.83 -20.52
C HIS A 150 17.41 4.75 -19.50
N LEU A 151 18.16 4.64 -18.41
CA LEU A 151 17.94 3.63 -17.37
C LEU A 151 16.59 3.80 -16.67
N GLN A 152 16.21 5.03 -16.32
CA GLN A 152 14.91 5.31 -15.73
C GLN A 152 13.73 4.99 -16.66
N ARG A 153 13.89 5.17 -17.98
CA ARG A 153 12.88 4.76 -18.96
C ARG A 153 12.62 3.26 -18.90
N ASN A 154 13.67 2.48 -18.66
CA ASN A 154 13.62 1.02 -18.51
C ASN A 154 13.32 0.57 -17.08
N GLY A 155 12.96 1.50 -16.16
CA GLY A 155 12.61 1.21 -14.78
C GLY A 155 13.78 0.80 -13.88
N VAL A 156 15.02 1.14 -14.29
CA VAL A 156 16.21 0.96 -13.44
C VAL A 156 16.33 2.16 -12.50
N ALA A 157 16.46 1.89 -11.21
CA ALA A 157 16.65 2.94 -10.21
C ALA A 157 18.02 3.59 -10.36
N THR A 158 18.03 4.93 -10.32
CA THR A 158 19.24 5.77 -10.33
C THR A 158 19.30 6.58 -9.03
N PRO A 159 20.37 7.35 -8.75
CA PRO A 159 20.49 8.09 -7.47
C PRO A 159 19.29 8.98 -7.14
N PHE A 160 18.62 9.51 -8.13
CA PHE A 160 17.36 10.24 -7.95
C PHE A 160 16.27 9.68 -8.86
N SER A 161 15.02 9.92 -8.47
CA SER A 161 13.84 9.61 -9.28
C SER A 161 13.24 10.88 -9.86
N ALA A 162 12.59 10.78 -11.04
CA ALA A 162 11.77 11.82 -11.60
C ALA A 162 10.40 11.26 -11.99
N SER A 163 9.33 11.90 -11.52
CA SER A 163 7.95 11.46 -11.73
C SER A 163 7.02 12.66 -11.98
N VAL A 164 5.86 12.40 -12.56
CA VAL A 164 4.83 13.43 -12.79
C VAL A 164 3.67 13.15 -11.86
N SER A 165 3.25 14.15 -11.09
CA SER A 165 2.09 14.09 -10.20
C SER A 165 1.40 15.46 -10.15
N PRO A 166 0.17 15.57 -9.60
CA PRO A 166 -0.45 16.86 -9.33
C PRO A 166 0.48 17.77 -8.54
N ASP A 167 0.54 19.04 -8.90
CA ASP A 167 1.32 20.04 -8.20
C ASP A 167 0.66 20.36 -6.85
N ALA A 168 1.39 20.22 -5.76
CA ALA A 168 0.82 20.45 -4.44
C ALA A 168 0.37 21.91 -4.19
N GLN A 169 0.96 22.91 -4.87
CA GLN A 169 0.52 24.31 -4.79
C GLN A 169 -0.45 24.73 -5.89
N ASP A 170 -0.58 23.92 -6.95
CA ASP A 170 -1.54 24.13 -8.04
C ASP A 170 -2.16 22.79 -8.48
N PRO A 171 -3.07 22.21 -7.67
CA PRO A 171 -3.58 20.85 -7.87
C PRO A 171 -4.44 20.67 -9.13
N GLY A 172 -4.63 21.72 -9.92
CA GLY A 172 -5.24 21.66 -11.26
C GLY A 172 -4.26 21.22 -12.36
N HIS A 173 -2.96 21.27 -12.09
CA HIS A 173 -1.91 20.98 -13.07
C HIS A 173 -0.94 19.92 -12.58
N TYR A 174 -0.34 19.21 -13.53
CA TYR A 174 0.72 18.26 -13.22
C TYR A 174 2.09 18.95 -13.22
N THR A 175 2.99 18.49 -12.36
CA THR A 175 4.38 18.96 -12.29
C THR A 175 5.35 17.79 -12.22
N VAL A 176 6.61 18.05 -12.60
CA VAL A 176 7.71 17.13 -12.41
C VAL A 176 8.18 17.16 -10.95
N ASN A 177 8.34 16.01 -10.33
CA ASN A 177 8.93 15.86 -9.00
C ASN A 177 10.27 15.15 -9.13
N VAL A 178 11.32 15.69 -8.50
CA VAL A 178 12.64 15.07 -8.38
C VAL A 178 12.90 14.75 -6.91
N GLY A 179 13.22 13.50 -6.61
CA GLY A 179 13.41 13.02 -5.24
C GLY A 179 14.56 12.03 -5.11
N GLN A 180 15.03 11.85 -3.87
CA GLN A 180 16.10 10.91 -3.53
C GLN A 180 15.72 9.46 -3.83
N SER A 181 16.73 8.66 -4.25
CA SER A 181 16.60 7.25 -4.61
C SER A 181 17.99 6.58 -4.60
N GLY A 182 18.13 5.38 -5.14
CA GLY A 182 19.40 4.79 -5.55
C GLY A 182 20.10 3.93 -4.51
N LEU A 183 19.48 3.62 -3.36
CA LEU A 183 20.00 2.65 -2.40
C LEU A 183 19.47 1.24 -2.72
N GLY A 184 20.28 0.21 -2.48
CA GLY A 184 19.89 -1.19 -2.61
C GLY A 184 19.32 -1.79 -1.31
N MET A 185 19.65 -1.23 -0.13
CA MET A 185 19.05 -1.61 1.14
C MET A 185 17.87 -0.69 1.51
N PRO A 186 16.93 -1.11 2.39
CA PRO A 186 15.64 -0.45 2.61
C PRO A 186 15.70 0.98 3.14
N ASP A 187 16.73 1.33 3.90
CA ASP A 187 16.89 2.64 4.50
C ASP A 187 18.38 3.05 4.62
N ARG A 188 18.62 4.35 4.70
CA ARG A 188 19.95 4.92 4.89
C ARG A 188 20.67 4.40 6.15
N ASP A 189 19.91 4.06 7.21
CA ASP A 189 20.46 3.56 8.46
C ASP A 189 21.25 2.25 8.29
N TYR A 190 20.90 1.39 7.31
CA TYR A 190 21.65 0.18 7.00
C TYR A 190 23.10 0.47 6.55
N TYR A 191 23.35 1.65 6.00
CA TYR A 191 24.69 2.10 5.57
C TYR A 191 25.46 2.83 6.65
N LEU A 192 24.78 3.51 7.59
CA LEU A 192 25.35 4.54 8.44
C LEU A 192 25.41 4.18 9.93
N LYS A 193 24.63 3.18 10.38
CA LYS A 193 24.60 2.77 11.79
C LYS A 193 25.62 1.67 12.06
N ASP A 194 26.81 2.04 12.53
CA ASP A 194 27.88 1.11 12.88
C ASP A 194 27.72 0.53 14.29
N ASP A 195 26.98 1.21 15.16
CA ASP A 195 26.63 0.81 16.51
C ASP A 195 25.47 -0.22 16.59
N ASP A 196 24.76 -0.47 15.47
CA ASP A 196 23.75 -1.51 15.38
C ASP A 196 24.33 -2.78 14.75
N ALA A 197 24.63 -3.79 15.58
CA ALA A 197 25.24 -5.03 15.14
C ALA A 197 24.42 -5.80 14.09
N LYS A 198 23.06 -5.70 14.13
CA LYS A 198 22.20 -6.36 13.16
C LYS A 198 22.25 -5.65 11.81
N LEU A 199 22.17 -4.32 11.79
CA LEU A 199 22.29 -3.55 10.54
C LEU A 199 23.69 -3.72 9.92
N SER A 200 24.75 -3.77 10.73
CA SER A 200 26.12 -4.04 10.28
C SER A 200 26.25 -5.43 9.65
N ALA A 201 25.62 -6.47 10.23
CA ALA A 201 25.59 -7.82 9.66
C ALA A 201 24.82 -7.87 8.32
N VAL A 202 23.69 -7.15 8.22
CA VAL A 202 22.93 -7.03 6.95
C VAL A 202 23.80 -6.34 5.89
N ARG A 203 24.50 -5.24 6.23
CA ARG A 203 25.41 -4.53 5.30
C ARG A 203 26.53 -5.43 4.79
N ALA A 204 27.14 -6.23 5.66
CA ALA A 204 28.17 -7.21 5.27
C ALA A 204 27.58 -8.28 4.33
N SER A 205 26.38 -8.76 4.61
CA SER A 205 25.64 -9.71 3.75
C SER A 205 25.28 -9.09 2.40
N TYR A 206 24.91 -7.80 2.37
CA TYR A 206 24.63 -7.04 1.16
C TYR A 206 25.86 -6.93 0.26
N LEU A 207 27.02 -6.56 0.82
CA LEU A 207 28.29 -6.50 0.07
C LEU A 207 28.61 -7.86 -0.58
N ALA A 208 28.45 -8.96 0.16
CA ALA A 208 28.66 -10.29 -0.36
C ALA A 208 27.65 -10.67 -1.44
N HIS A 209 26.38 -10.25 -1.28
CA HIS A 209 25.32 -10.44 -2.26
C HIS A 209 25.64 -9.71 -3.58
N VAL A 210 26.00 -8.43 -3.53
CA VAL A 210 26.39 -7.65 -4.72
C VAL A 210 27.55 -8.33 -5.45
N ALA A 211 28.57 -8.79 -4.72
CA ALA A 211 29.71 -9.48 -5.31
C ALA A 211 29.29 -10.79 -6.02
N ARG A 212 28.39 -11.60 -5.43
CA ARG A 212 27.90 -12.83 -6.06
C ARG A 212 27.07 -12.53 -7.31
N MET A 213 26.22 -11.52 -7.28
CA MET A 213 25.39 -11.12 -8.42
C MET A 213 26.23 -10.58 -9.58
N LEU A 214 27.25 -9.76 -9.30
CA LEU A 214 28.23 -9.31 -10.31
C LEU A 214 29.00 -10.49 -10.90
N ALA A 215 29.46 -11.44 -10.07
CA ALA A 215 30.13 -12.65 -10.56
C ALA A 215 29.22 -13.50 -11.47
N LEU A 216 27.94 -13.66 -11.15
CA LEU A 216 26.95 -14.34 -12.00
C LEU A 216 26.79 -13.65 -13.37
N SER A 217 26.94 -12.32 -13.43
CA SER A 217 26.90 -11.58 -14.70
C SER A 217 28.18 -11.70 -15.54
N GLY A 218 29.23 -12.33 -15.01
CA GLY A 218 30.51 -12.53 -15.67
C GLY A 218 31.56 -11.46 -15.33
N ASP A 219 31.36 -10.68 -14.26
CA ASP A 219 32.32 -9.66 -13.80
C ASP A 219 33.58 -10.32 -13.21
N ALA A 220 34.75 -10.02 -13.78
CA ALA A 220 36.01 -10.62 -13.37
C ALA A 220 36.55 -10.08 -12.02
N ASP A 221 36.19 -8.84 -11.64
CA ASP A 221 36.55 -8.22 -10.36
C ASP A 221 35.31 -7.90 -9.49
N ALA A 222 34.39 -8.86 -9.43
CA ALA A 222 33.10 -8.70 -8.75
C ALA A 222 33.23 -8.23 -7.29
N ARG A 223 34.29 -8.59 -6.57
CA ARG A 223 34.53 -8.14 -5.18
C ARG A 223 34.96 -6.68 -5.11
N GLY A 224 35.89 -6.27 -5.96
CA GLY A 224 36.34 -4.89 -6.04
C GLY A 224 35.19 -3.96 -6.46
N HIS A 225 34.42 -4.36 -7.48
CA HIS A 225 33.27 -3.60 -7.95
C HIS A 225 32.14 -3.55 -6.91
N ALA A 226 31.88 -4.62 -6.15
CA ALA A 226 30.92 -4.59 -5.04
C ALA A 226 31.31 -3.61 -3.93
N ALA A 227 32.59 -3.49 -3.61
CA ALA A 227 33.09 -2.48 -2.65
C ALA A 227 32.85 -1.06 -3.19
N GLN A 228 33.07 -0.83 -4.49
CA GLN A 228 32.78 0.46 -5.13
C GLN A 228 31.28 0.78 -5.10
N VAL A 229 30.39 -0.20 -5.32
CA VAL A 229 28.93 -0.05 -5.21
C VAL A 229 28.58 0.41 -3.80
N LEU A 230 29.08 -0.27 -2.78
CA LEU A 230 28.79 0.07 -1.38
C LEU A 230 29.29 1.47 -1.02
N ASP A 231 30.47 1.91 -1.51
CA ASP A 231 30.99 3.26 -1.29
C ASP A 231 30.06 4.32 -1.91
N VAL A 232 29.65 4.13 -3.16
CA VAL A 232 28.70 5.05 -3.83
C VAL A 232 27.38 5.14 -3.07
N GLU A 233 26.79 4.02 -2.71
CA GLU A 233 25.52 3.98 -1.98
C GLU A 233 25.66 4.58 -0.58
N THR A 234 26.79 4.39 0.11
CA THR A 234 27.05 4.99 1.41
C THR A 234 27.10 6.53 1.32
N ARG A 235 27.77 7.09 0.30
CA ARG A 235 27.78 8.54 0.06
C ARG A 235 26.39 9.08 -0.25
N LEU A 236 25.61 8.37 -1.06
CA LEU A 236 24.21 8.72 -1.32
C LEU A 236 23.37 8.66 -0.03
N ALA A 237 23.56 7.62 0.81
CA ALA A 237 22.87 7.47 2.08
C ALA A 237 23.18 8.61 3.06
N GLN A 238 24.43 9.09 3.09
CA GLN A 238 24.84 10.26 3.89
C GLN A 238 24.07 11.51 3.50
N ALA A 239 23.82 11.72 2.20
CA ALA A 239 23.10 12.86 1.67
C ALA A 239 21.57 12.74 1.81
N GLN A 240 21.01 11.54 1.91
CA GLN A 240 19.56 11.32 1.96
C GLN A 240 18.94 11.87 3.25
N TRP A 241 17.76 12.43 3.11
CA TRP A 241 16.90 12.78 4.24
C TRP A 241 16.39 11.51 4.93
N THR A 242 16.15 11.62 6.24
CA THR A 242 15.49 10.54 7.00
C THR A 242 14.03 10.39 6.60
N ARG A 243 13.44 9.23 6.92
CA ARG A 243 12.01 8.97 6.69
C ARG A 243 11.11 10.01 7.38
N VAL A 244 11.47 10.43 8.59
CA VAL A 244 10.74 11.50 9.33
C VAL A 244 10.81 12.83 8.57
N GLN A 245 11.98 13.24 8.12
CA GLN A 245 12.14 14.51 7.37
C GLN A 245 11.30 14.53 6.08
N MET A 246 11.17 13.38 5.41
CA MET A 246 10.40 13.26 4.17
C MET A 246 8.88 13.38 4.37
N ARG A 247 8.37 13.23 5.60
CA ARG A 247 6.94 13.36 5.90
C ARG A 247 6.42 14.79 5.84
N ASP A 248 7.28 15.80 5.94
CA ASP A 248 6.90 17.20 5.90
C ASP A 248 6.66 17.66 4.44
N PRO A 249 5.40 17.85 3.99
CA PRO A 249 5.10 18.20 2.62
C PRO A 249 5.54 19.63 2.26
N VAL A 250 5.65 20.54 3.26
CA VAL A 250 6.10 21.92 3.05
C VAL A 250 7.59 21.95 2.78
N LYS A 251 8.40 21.26 3.60
CA LYS A 251 9.85 21.14 3.38
C LYS A 251 10.17 20.40 2.09
N SER A 252 9.32 19.45 1.69
CA SER A 252 9.47 18.67 0.47
C SER A 252 8.93 19.36 -0.79
N TYR A 253 8.47 20.62 -0.71
CA TYR A 253 8.02 21.38 -1.85
C TYR A 253 8.97 22.54 -2.18
N ASN A 254 9.89 22.31 -3.08
CA ASN A 254 10.87 23.31 -3.52
C ASN A 254 10.84 23.38 -5.05
N ARG A 255 10.09 24.33 -5.61
CA ARG A 255 10.02 24.52 -7.06
C ARG A 255 11.31 25.17 -7.56
N VAL A 256 12.00 24.51 -8.50
CA VAL A 256 13.25 24.96 -9.12
C VAL A 256 13.06 24.98 -10.63
N PRO A 257 13.34 26.09 -11.33
CA PRO A 257 13.41 26.12 -12.77
C PRO A 257 14.51 25.17 -13.27
N PHE A 258 14.37 24.62 -14.49
CA PHE A 258 15.35 23.65 -15.01
C PHE A 258 16.77 24.24 -15.13
N ASP A 259 16.90 25.50 -15.49
CA ASP A 259 18.19 26.23 -15.51
C ASP A 259 18.79 26.46 -14.11
N GLY A 260 17.94 26.49 -13.05
CA GLY A 260 18.38 26.61 -11.67
C GLY A 260 18.98 25.33 -11.08
N PHE A 261 18.79 24.17 -11.71
CA PHE A 261 19.36 22.91 -11.21
C PHE A 261 20.88 22.87 -11.24
N ALA A 262 21.50 23.57 -12.19
CA ALA A 262 22.95 23.69 -12.27
C ALA A 262 23.56 24.42 -11.04
N ALA A 263 22.85 25.36 -10.43
CA ALA A 263 23.27 26.00 -9.19
C ALA A 263 23.15 25.06 -7.97
N LEU A 264 22.13 24.23 -7.93
CA LEU A 264 21.86 23.29 -6.85
C LEU A 264 22.77 22.06 -6.89
N ALA A 265 23.07 21.56 -8.11
CA ALA A 265 23.84 20.33 -8.32
C ALA A 265 24.72 20.46 -9.59
N PRO A 266 25.85 21.21 -9.52
CA PRO A 266 26.63 21.63 -10.69
C PRO A 266 27.43 20.51 -11.37
N ALA A 267 27.71 19.40 -10.68
CA ALA A 267 28.49 18.31 -11.24
C ALA A 267 27.70 17.37 -12.17
N PHE A 268 26.40 17.61 -12.37
CA PHE A 268 25.54 16.80 -13.22
C PHE A 268 24.88 17.64 -14.33
N ASP A 269 24.86 17.12 -15.55
CA ASP A 269 24.28 17.84 -16.73
C ASP A 269 22.75 17.68 -16.74
N TRP A 270 22.07 18.56 -16.03
CA TRP A 270 20.62 18.56 -15.90
C TRP A 270 19.90 18.86 -17.23
N ASN A 271 20.47 19.71 -18.09
CA ASN A 271 19.86 20.03 -19.36
C ASN A 271 19.81 18.82 -20.29
N THR A 272 20.92 18.10 -20.40
CA THR A 272 20.98 16.83 -21.13
C THR A 272 20.02 15.80 -20.52
N TYR A 273 19.92 15.73 -19.18
CA TYR A 273 19.00 14.82 -18.52
C TYR A 273 17.55 15.12 -18.82
N PHE A 274 17.09 16.37 -18.63
CA PHE A 274 15.68 16.75 -18.85
C PHE A 274 15.25 16.56 -20.30
N ALA A 275 16.14 16.87 -21.25
CA ALA A 275 15.89 16.62 -22.67
C ALA A 275 15.76 15.11 -22.97
N ALA A 276 16.74 14.32 -22.53
CA ALA A 276 16.76 12.86 -22.76
C ALA A 276 15.61 12.12 -22.05
N ALA A 277 15.18 12.62 -20.88
CA ALA A 277 14.04 12.08 -20.12
C ALA A 277 12.67 12.44 -20.71
N GLY A 278 12.61 13.31 -21.75
CA GLY A 278 11.38 13.78 -22.38
C GLY A 278 10.59 14.77 -21.54
N LEU A 279 11.23 15.50 -20.62
CA LEU A 279 10.60 16.45 -19.70
C LEU A 279 10.65 17.89 -20.22
N ALA A 280 11.76 18.30 -20.83
CA ALA A 280 12.01 19.67 -21.27
C ALA A 280 11.01 20.24 -22.29
N PRO A 281 10.42 19.47 -23.23
CA PRO A 281 9.45 20.04 -24.17
C PRO A 281 8.17 20.55 -23.54
N THR A 282 7.79 20.02 -22.36
CA THR A 282 6.47 20.27 -21.75
C THR A 282 6.55 20.87 -20.35
N ALA A 283 7.73 20.88 -19.73
CA ALA A 283 7.96 21.46 -18.41
C ALA A 283 9.19 22.38 -18.43
N SER A 284 9.17 23.43 -17.63
CA SER A 284 10.29 24.36 -17.44
C SER A 284 10.82 24.36 -16.00
N SER A 285 10.18 23.63 -15.10
CA SER A 285 10.56 23.52 -13.69
C SER A 285 10.20 22.16 -13.11
N ALA A 286 10.80 21.83 -11.97
CA ALA A 286 10.43 20.67 -11.16
C ALA A 286 10.33 21.04 -9.68
N VAL A 287 9.57 20.26 -8.92
CA VAL A 287 9.56 20.29 -7.46
C VAL A 287 10.68 19.36 -6.97
N VAL A 288 11.70 19.94 -6.36
CA VAL A 288 12.79 19.20 -5.71
C VAL A 288 12.33 18.84 -4.30
N ARG A 289 12.19 17.56 -4.06
CA ARG A 289 11.65 17.10 -2.77
C ARG A 289 12.68 17.17 -1.64
N GLN A 290 13.95 16.94 -1.95
CA GLN A 290 15.07 16.97 -0.99
C GLN A 290 16.24 17.77 -1.59
N PRO A 291 16.26 19.11 -1.47
CA PRO A 291 17.32 19.93 -2.05
C PRO A 291 18.73 19.54 -1.55
N GLY A 292 18.90 19.30 -0.25
CA GLY A 292 20.18 18.88 0.33
C GLY A 292 20.69 17.56 -0.23
N PHE A 293 19.78 16.64 -0.59
CA PHE A 293 20.19 15.41 -1.26
C PHE A 293 20.78 15.69 -2.66
N LEU A 294 20.16 16.58 -3.45
CA LEU A 294 20.73 16.91 -4.78
C LEU A 294 22.10 17.54 -4.68
N THR A 295 22.36 18.36 -3.66
CA THR A 295 23.69 18.91 -3.40
C THR A 295 24.69 17.79 -3.09
N GLY A 296 24.39 16.89 -2.15
CA GLY A 296 25.25 15.75 -1.84
C GLY A 296 25.40 14.75 -2.97
N PHE A 297 24.36 14.57 -3.80
CA PHE A 297 24.48 13.81 -5.05
C PHE A 297 25.49 14.46 -6.01
N SER A 298 25.46 15.79 -6.18
CA SER A 298 26.43 16.51 -6.98
C SER A 298 27.86 16.34 -6.48
N GLU A 299 28.06 16.42 -5.16
CA GLU A 299 29.35 16.13 -4.52
C GLU A 299 29.81 14.69 -4.77
N THR A 300 28.89 13.74 -4.71
CA THR A 300 29.16 12.32 -5.03
C THR A 300 29.56 12.17 -6.49
N VAL A 301 28.86 12.83 -7.44
CA VAL A 301 29.25 12.83 -8.87
C VAL A 301 30.64 13.39 -9.06
N ALA A 302 30.97 14.50 -8.41
CA ALA A 302 32.30 15.13 -8.53
C ALA A 302 33.40 14.22 -7.92
N GLY A 303 33.21 13.71 -6.71
CA GLY A 303 34.23 13.05 -5.91
C GLY A 303 34.46 11.57 -6.20
N VAL A 304 33.47 10.84 -6.74
CA VAL A 304 33.58 9.41 -7.03
C VAL A 304 34.21 9.19 -8.41
N PRO A 305 35.19 8.27 -8.59
CA PRO A 305 35.77 7.91 -9.88
C PRO A 305 34.71 7.36 -10.86
N LEU A 306 34.93 7.54 -12.16
CA LEU A 306 33.99 7.07 -13.20
C LEU A 306 33.79 5.54 -13.15
N ASP A 307 34.85 4.78 -12.84
CA ASP A 307 34.75 3.32 -12.77
C ASP A 307 33.85 2.86 -11.61
N ALA A 308 33.83 3.57 -10.48
CA ALA A 308 32.87 3.28 -9.40
C ALA A 308 31.42 3.59 -9.82
N TRP A 309 31.18 4.61 -10.63
CA TRP A 309 29.87 4.86 -11.23
C TRP A 309 29.47 3.74 -12.21
N LYS A 310 30.43 3.21 -13.01
CA LYS A 310 30.15 2.06 -13.87
C LYS A 310 29.75 0.83 -13.05
N SER A 311 30.46 0.54 -11.98
CA SER A 311 30.15 -0.57 -11.07
C SER A 311 28.75 -0.40 -10.45
N TYR A 312 28.46 0.77 -9.92
CA TYR A 312 27.14 1.08 -9.34
C TYR A 312 26.01 0.94 -10.35
N LEU A 313 26.14 1.50 -11.54
CA LEU A 313 25.08 1.45 -12.55
C LEU A 313 24.90 0.03 -13.13
N SER A 314 25.99 -0.74 -13.27
CA SER A 314 25.89 -2.15 -13.64
C SER A 314 25.12 -2.95 -12.60
N TRP A 315 25.43 -2.72 -11.31
CA TRP A 315 24.69 -3.31 -10.20
C TRP A 315 23.20 -2.95 -10.26
N ARG A 316 22.88 -1.64 -10.41
CA ARG A 316 21.47 -1.18 -10.46
C ARG A 316 20.68 -1.82 -11.62
N ILE A 317 21.33 -2.05 -12.77
CA ILE A 317 20.72 -2.77 -13.89
C ILE A 317 20.44 -4.22 -13.48
N ILE A 318 21.44 -4.93 -12.96
CA ILE A 318 21.31 -6.34 -12.55
C ILE A 318 20.20 -6.50 -11.52
N GLU A 319 20.23 -5.73 -10.45
CA GLU A 319 19.24 -5.77 -9.37
C GLU A 319 17.80 -5.53 -9.90
N SER A 320 17.63 -4.53 -10.77
CA SER A 320 16.31 -4.18 -11.32
C SER A 320 15.66 -5.28 -12.18
N TYR A 321 16.46 -6.20 -12.69
CA TYR A 321 15.99 -7.30 -13.53
C TYR A 321 16.20 -8.69 -12.92
N ALA A 322 16.82 -8.80 -11.75
CA ALA A 322 17.22 -10.08 -11.16
C ALA A 322 16.07 -11.09 -11.03
N GLU A 323 14.84 -10.65 -10.70
CA GLU A 323 13.65 -11.52 -10.60
C GLU A 323 13.24 -12.15 -11.94
N TYR A 324 13.65 -11.55 -13.06
CA TYR A 324 13.26 -11.94 -14.43
C TYR A 324 14.34 -12.72 -15.18
N LEU A 325 15.50 -12.96 -14.57
CA LEU A 325 16.63 -13.66 -15.16
C LEU A 325 16.58 -15.16 -14.87
N ASP A 326 17.73 -15.82 -14.99
CA ASP A 326 17.87 -17.26 -14.73
C ASP A 326 17.68 -17.63 -13.25
N SER A 327 17.45 -18.93 -13.00
CA SER A 327 17.15 -19.47 -11.68
C SER A 327 18.27 -19.25 -10.66
N ALA A 328 19.55 -19.18 -11.08
CA ALA A 328 20.68 -18.95 -10.17
C ALA A 328 20.64 -17.51 -9.65
N THR A 329 20.36 -16.56 -10.53
CA THR A 329 20.20 -15.13 -10.20
C THR A 329 18.99 -14.89 -9.29
N VAL A 330 17.83 -15.49 -9.61
CA VAL A 330 16.62 -15.40 -8.77
C VAL A 330 16.87 -15.98 -7.37
N LYS A 331 17.56 -17.12 -7.28
CA LYS A 331 17.91 -17.76 -6.01
C LYS A 331 18.84 -16.88 -5.16
N GLU A 332 19.86 -16.27 -5.77
CA GLU A 332 20.79 -15.38 -5.06
C GLU A 332 20.08 -14.11 -4.58
N ARG A 333 19.21 -13.50 -5.41
CA ARG A 333 18.37 -12.38 -5.00
C ARG A 333 17.53 -12.75 -3.79
N PHE A 334 16.83 -13.89 -3.82
CA PHE A 334 16.00 -14.34 -2.71
C PHE A 334 16.82 -14.60 -1.44
N ALA A 335 18.03 -15.16 -1.56
CA ALA A 335 18.91 -15.41 -0.40
C ALA A 335 19.21 -14.12 0.38
N PHE A 336 19.31 -12.98 -0.30
CA PHE A 336 19.49 -11.69 0.38
C PHE A 336 18.14 -11.05 0.75
N GLU A 337 17.31 -10.72 -0.22
CA GLU A 337 16.07 -9.96 0.02
C GLU A 337 15.04 -10.75 0.85
N GLY A 338 14.84 -12.03 0.53
CA GLY A 338 13.89 -12.88 1.25
C GLY A 338 14.43 -13.30 2.61
N THR A 339 15.62 -13.89 2.64
CA THR A 339 16.14 -14.52 3.85
C THR A 339 16.83 -13.53 4.78
N VAL A 340 17.80 -12.74 4.28
CA VAL A 340 18.57 -11.83 5.15
C VAL A 340 17.73 -10.64 5.61
N LEU A 341 17.02 -9.97 4.70
CA LEU A 341 16.25 -8.76 5.02
C LEU A 341 14.93 -9.06 5.74
N HIS A 342 14.27 -10.17 5.41
CA HIS A 342 12.89 -10.43 5.87
C HIS A 342 12.72 -11.75 6.64
N GLY A 343 13.80 -12.54 6.81
CA GLY A 343 13.76 -13.80 7.55
C GLY A 343 12.93 -14.91 6.88
N THR A 344 12.59 -14.77 5.59
CA THR A 344 11.75 -15.72 4.86
C THR A 344 12.58 -16.92 4.41
N PRO A 345 12.27 -18.16 4.88
CA PRO A 345 13.11 -19.31 4.55
C PRO A 345 12.90 -19.89 3.14
N GLN A 346 11.76 -19.64 2.50
CA GLN A 346 11.38 -20.20 1.21
C GLN A 346 10.83 -19.13 0.28
N SER A 347 11.21 -19.17 -1.01
CA SER A 347 10.63 -18.31 -2.05
C SER A 347 9.18 -18.68 -2.33
N GLU A 348 8.39 -17.68 -2.74
CA GLU A 348 7.05 -17.93 -3.28
C GLU A 348 7.12 -18.85 -4.51
N PRO A 349 6.04 -19.63 -4.79
CA PRO A 349 5.95 -20.44 -6.01
C PRO A 349 6.08 -19.58 -7.28
N LEU A 350 6.74 -20.11 -8.31
CA LEU A 350 6.94 -19.41 -9.59
C LEU A 350 5.63 -18.87 -10.18
N ALA A 351 4.56 -19.65 -10.08
CA ALA A 351 3.24 -19.25 -10.55
C ALA A 351 2.69 -17.99 -9.84
N GLN A 352 3.07 -17.79 -8.59
CA GLN A 352 2.65 -16.60 -7.80
C GLN A 352 3.47 -15.37 -8.19
N LEU A 353 4.76 -15.55 -8.47
CA LEU A 353 5.62 -14.49 -9.02
C LEU A 353 5.13 -14.07 -10.42
N ALA A 354 4.78 -15.04 -11.29
CA ALA A 354 4.21 -14.79 -12.61
C ALA A 354 2.87 -14.04 -12.54
N LEU A 355 2.00 -14.42 -11.61
CA LEU A 355 0.74 -13.73 -11.35
C LEU A 355 0.99 -12.27 -10.94
N ARG A 356 1.87 -12.03 -9.99
CA ARG A 356 2.21 -10.68 -9.52
C ARG A 356 2.78 -9.80 -10.64
N PHE A 357 3.68 -10.34 -11.46
CA PHE A 357 4.21 -9.64 -12.62
C PHE A 357 3.11 -9.28 -13.62
N THR A 358 2.25 -10.24 -13.97
CA THR A 358 1.15 -10.04 -14.94
C THR A 358 0.16 -9.00 -14.45
N ASP A 359 -0.26 -9.12 -13.18
CA ASP A 359 -1.17 -8.16 -12.54
C ASP A 359 -0.55 -6.75 -12.50
N GLY A 360 0.73 -6.62 -12.20
CA GLY A 360 1.43 -5.33 -12.21
C GLY A 360 1.55 -4.70 -13.61
N ALA A 361 1.73 -5.51 -14.65
CA ALA A 361 1.94 -5.04 -16.02
C ALA A 361 0.64 -4.56 -16.70
N VAL A 362 -0.49 -5.28 -16.48
CA VAL A 362 -1.80 -4.98 -17.09
C VAL A 362 -2.92 -4.95 -16.05
N SER A 363 -2.66 -4.22 -14.99
CA SER A 363 -3.42 -4.26 -13.75
C SER A 363 -4.91 -3.96 -13.90
N ASP A 364 -5.32 -3.00 -14.75
CA ASP A 364 -6.73 -2.70 -14.94
C ASP A 364 -7.44 -3.73 -15.81
N ALA A 365 -6.74 -4.38 -16.76
CA ALA A 365 -7.31 -5.48 -17.52
C ALA A 365 -7.63 -6.68 -16.59
N VAL A 366 -6.71 -7.00 -15.67
CA VAL A 366 -6.95 -8.02 -14.63
C VAL A 366 -8.03 -7.57 -13.65
N GLY A 367 -8.00 -6.29 -13.23
CA GLY A 367 -8.98 -5.71 -12.30
C GLY A 367 -10.40 -5.73 -12.82
N LYS A 368 -10.61 -5.50 -14.11
CA LYS A 368 -11.93 -5.60 -14.76
C LYS A 368 -12.48 -7.02 -14.65
N LEU A 369 -11.69 -8.03 -15.02
CA LEU A 369 -12.06 -9.44 -14.87
C LEU A 369 -12.38 -9.80 -13.43
N TYR A 370 -11.58 -9.26 -12.48
CA TYR A 370 -11.78 -9.48 -11.06
C TYR A 370 -13.12 -8.93 -10.55
N VAL A 371 -13.46 -7.70 -10.91
CA VAL A 371 -14.72 -7.04 -10.52
C VAL A 371 -15.91 -7.80 -11.09
N ASP A 372 -15.84 -8.16 -12.39
CA ASP A 372 -16.93 -8.86 -13.07
C ASP A 372 -17.24 -10.22 -12.43
N MET A 373 -16.23 -10.92 -11.88
CA MET A 373 -16.42 -12.26 -11.31
C MET A 373 -16.66 -12.26 -9.80
N TYR A 374 -16.01 -11.38 -9.03
CA TYR A 374 -15.95 -11.52 -7.57
C TYR A 374 -16.68 -10.42 -6.79
N LEU A 375 -17.00 -9.28 -7.40
CA LEU A 375 -17.72 -8.23 -6.69
C LEU A 375 -19.23 -8.44 -6.80
N ALA A 376 -19.87 -8.81 -5.67
CA ALA A 376 -21.32 -8.92 -5.64
C ALA A 376 -22.01 -7.56 -5.90
N PRO A 377 -23.05 -7.48 -6.78
CA PRO A 377 -23.70 -6.22 -7.15
C PRO A 377 -24.20 -5.39 -5.96
N ALA A 378 -24.64 -6.04 -4.88
CA ALA A 378 -25.14 -5.38 -3.68
C ALA A 378 -24.04 -4.76 -2.80
N THR A 379 -22.76 -5.10 -3.00
CA THR A 379 -21.66 -4.67 -2.13
C THR A 379 -21.41 -3.17 -2.24
N LYS A 380 -21.25 -2.64 -3.46
CA LYS A 380 -20.91 -1.22 -3.67
C LYS A 380 -21.98 -0.28 -3.10
N PRO A 381 -23.29 -0.45 -3.34
CA PRO A 381 -24.32 0.40 -2.74
C PRO A 381 -24.30 0.39 -1.19
N ARG A 382 -24.16 -0.80 -0.58
CA ARG A 382 -24.15 -0.93 0.88
C ARG A 382 -22.91 -0.26 1.50
N VAL A 383 -21.76 -0.44 0.89
CA VAL A 383 -20.50 0.15 1.32
C VAL A 383 -20.52 1.68 1.15
N THR A 384 -21.11 2.20 0.06
CA THR A 384 -21.32 3.64 -0.15
C THR A 384 -22.21 4.24 0.94
N ALA A 385 -23.34 3.60 1.26
CA ALA A 385 -24.21 4.06 2.33
C ALA A 385 -23.52 4.07 3.71
N MET A 386 -22.64 3.07 3.96
CA MET A 386 -21.80 3.05 5.15
C MET A 386 -20.82 4.24 5.15
N PHE A 387 -20.15 4.51 4.03
CA PHE A 387 -19.23 5.65 3.90
C PHE A 387 -19.92 7.00 4.15
N ASP A 388 -21.12 7.20 3.59
CA ASP A 388 -21.93 8.42 3.81
C ASP A 388 -22.24 8.64 5.30
N ASN A 389 -22.45 7.55 6.04
CA ASN A 389 -22.67 7.58 7.48
C ASN A 389 -21.41 8.02 8.23
N PHE A 390 -20.22 7.63 7.77
CA PHE A 390 -18.95 8.11 8.32
C PHE A 390 -18.75 9.61 8.08
N VAL A 391 -19.01 10.09 6.86
CA VAL A 391 -18.90 11.51 6.52
C VAL A 391 -19.85 12.36 7.40
N ALA A 392 -21.10 11.92 7.56
CA ALA A 392 -22.06 12.60 8.43
C ALA A 392 -21.62 12.63 9.90
N SER A 393 -21.09 11.51 10.41
CA SER A 393 -20.60 11.41 11.79
C SER A 393 -19.35 12.28 12.01
N PHE A 394 -18.47 12.39 11.01
CA PHE A 394 -17.28 13.25 11.10
C PHE A 394 -17.65 14.74 11.08
N LYS A 395 -18.62 15.10 10.24
CA LYS A 395 -19.19 16.45 10.21
C LYS A 395 -19.67 16.89 11.59
N GLU A 396 -20.49 16.08 12.24
CA GLU A 396 -20.98 16.34 13.60
C GLU A 396 -19.84 16.36 14.63
N GLY A 397 -18.82 15.53 14.43
CA GLY A 397 -17.62 15.49 15.27
C GLY A 397 -16.84 16.78 15.24
N ILE A 398 -16.55 17.34 14.05
CA ILE A 398 -15.84 18.62 13.87
C ILE A 398 -16.54 19.75 14.65
N ASP A 399 -17.88 19.83 14.56
CA ASP A 399 -18.65 20.87 15.24
C ASP A 399 -18.46 20.82 16.77
N LYS A 400 -18.30 19.64 17.35
CA LYS A 400 -18.18 19.40 18.79
C LYS A 400 -16.74 19.55 19.33
N LEU A 401 -15.72 19.71 18.48
CA LEU A 401 -14.33 19.83 18.95
C LEU A 401 -14.13 21.07 19.82
N ALA A 402 -13.68 20.87 21.05
CA ALA A 402 -13.45 21.99 21.99
C ALA A 402 -12.13 22.72 21.71
N TRP A 403 -11.13 22.06 21.16
CA TRP A 403 -9.79 22.60 20.93
C TRP A 403 -9.65 23.40 19.64
N MET A 404 -10.61 23.29 18.70
CA MET A 404 -10.58 23.93 17.39
C MET A 404 -11.51 25.12 17.34
N GLY A 405 -11.00 26.27 16.90
CA GLY A 405 -11.77 27.52 16.73
C GLY A 405 -12.70 27.49 15.52
N PRO A 406 -13.63 28.45 15.43
CA PRO A 406 -14.70 28.46 14.43
C PRO A 406 -14.17 28.60 12.99
N GLU A 407 -13.10 29.36 12.76
CA GLU A 407 -12.49 29.56 11.43
C GLU A 407 -11.92 28.25 10.89
N THR A 408 -11.12 27.55 11.71
CA THR A 408 -10.53 26.27 11.34
C THR A 408 -11.60 25.18 11.17
N LYS A 409 -12.65 25.17 12.01
CA LYS A 409 -13.81 24.27 11.84
C LYS A 409 -14.49 24.47 10.49
N GLN A 410 -14.68 25.71 10.05
CA GLN A 410 -15.31 26.01 8.78
C GLN A 410 -14.48 25.50 7.59
N GLU A 411 -13.14 25.64 7.63
CA GLU A 411 -12.24 25.07 6.61
C GLU A 411 -12.26 23.54 6.64
N ALA A 412 -12.25 22.93 7.83
CA ALA A 412 -12.35 21.48 7.99
C ALA A 412 -13.66 20.94 7.42
N GLN A 413 -14.80 21.63 7.68
CA GLN A 413 -16.10 21.28 7.10
C GLN A 413 -16.11 21.38 5.56
N ARG A 414 -15.49 22.44 5.00
CA ARG A 414 -15.34 22.58 3.54
C ARG A 414 -14.51 21.46 2.95
N LYS A 415 -13.42 21.07 3.61
CA LYS A 415 -12.55 19.97 3.15
C LYS A 415 -13.28 18.64 3.19
N LEU A 416 -14.01 18.36 4.25
CA LEU A 416 -14.83 17.16 4.37
C LEU A 416 -15.93 17.11 3.29
N ALA A 417 -16.60 18.22 3.03
CA ALA A 417 -17.64 18.31 2.00
C ALA A 417 -17.11 18.11 0.56
N ALA A 418 -15.84 18.46 0.34
CA ALA A 418 -15.15 18.27 -0.95
C ALA A 418 -14.46 16.91 -1.09
N LEU A 419 -14.52 16.06 -0.06
CA LEU A 419 -13.89 14.74 -0.05
C LEU A 419 -14.52 13.83 -1.11
N LYS A 420 -13.69 13.28 -2.01
CA LYS A 420 -14.14 12.41 -3.09
C LYS A 420 -13.97 10.95 -2.72
N PRO A 421 -15.05 10.14 -2.69
CA PRO A 421 -14.94 8.69 -2.53
C PRO A 421 -14.76 7.97 -3.89
N ASN A 422 -13.71 7.17 -4.00
CA ASN A 422 -13.50 6.20 -5.06
C ASN A 422 -13.72 4.80 -4.48
N ILE A 423 -14.90 4.19 -4.69
CA ILE A 423 -15.33 2.94 -4.06
C ILE A 423 -15.46 1.83 -5.08
N ALA A 424 -14.84 0.69 -4.79
CA ALA A 424 -14.82 -0.58 -5.50
C ALA A 424 -13.98 -0.60 -6.77
N TYR A 425 -14.30 0.19 -7.79
CA TYR A 425 -13.62 0.19 -9.10
C TYR A 425 -13.79 1.52 -9.83
N PRO A 426 -12.86 1.88 -10.74
CA PRO A 426 -12.92 3.12 -11.51
C PRO A 426 -14.03 3.09 -12.56
N ALA A 427 -14.54 4.28 -12.91
CA ALA A 427 -15.50 4.42 -14.01
C ALA A 427 -14.86 4.15 -15.39
N THR A 428 -13.58 4.47 -15.54
CA THR A 428 -12.82 4.28 -16.78
C THR A 428 -11.58 3.43 -16.48
N TRP A 429 -11.43 2.32 -17.23
CA TRP A 429 -10.28 1.45 -17.16
C TRP A 429 -9.15 1.92 -18.07
N ARG A 430 -7.89 1.62 -17.71
CA ARG A 430 -6.72 1.97 -18.53
C ARG A 430 -6.73 1.18 -19.83
N ASP A 431 -6.37 1.87 -20.92
CA ASP A 431 -6.20 1.27 -22.23
C ASP A 431 -4.76 0.74 -22.39
N TYR A 432 -4.63 -0.53 -22.71
CA TYR A 432 -3.36 -1.21 -22.96
C TYR A 432 -3.09 -1.45 -24.44
N THR A 433 -3.84 -0.85 -25.36
CA THR A 433 -3.70 -1.08 -26.82
C THR A 433 -2.25 -0.85 -27.30
N ALA A 434 -1.58 0.18 -26.78
CA ALA A 434 -0.21 0.53 -27.15
C ALA A 434 0.87 -0.40 -26.52
N LEU A 435 0.50 -1.23 -25.53
CA LEU A 435 1.43 -2.18 -24.91
C LEU A 435 1.59 -3.40 -25.81
N THR A 436 2.78 -3.67 -26.29
CA THR A 436 3.12 -4.91 -27.02
C THR A 436 3.70 -5.94 -26.07
N THR A 437 3.34 -7.23 -26.28
CA THR A 437 3.80 -8.35 -25.48
C THR A 437 4.40 -9.46 -26.35
N SER A 438 5.22 -10.30 -25.73
CA SER A 438 5.84 -11.48 -26.35
C SER A 438 5.56 -12.73 -25.51
N PRO A 439 5.17 -13.86 -26.07
CA PRO A 439 4.98 -15.09 -25.32
C PRO A 439 6.29 -15.73 -24.83
N THR A 440 7.46 -15.29 -25.31
CA THR A 440 8.75 -15.97 -25.09
C THR A 440 9.84 -15.09 -24.48
N ASP A 441 9.72 -13.75 -24.56
CA ASP A 441 10.75 -12.82 -24.06
C ASP A 441 10.26 -12.04 -22.84
N LEU A 442 10.55 -12.58 -21.65
CA LEU A 442 10.13 -11.96 -20.39
C LEU A 442 10.76 -10.58 -20.16
N VAL A 443 12.07 -10.42 -20.43
CA VAL A 443 12.76 -9.14 -20.19
C VAL A 443 12.26 -8.06 -21.14
N ALA A 444 11.94 -8.41 -22.39
CA ALA A 444 11.30 -7.48 -23.32
C ALA A 444 9.91 -7.06 -22.80
N ASN A 445 9.12 -8.00 -22.27
CA ASN A 445 7.83 -7.69 -21.65
C ASN A 445 7.96 -6.74 -20.45
N VAL A 446 8.94 -6.97 -19.57
CA VAL A 446 9.23 -6.09 -18.44
C VAL A 446 9.57 -4.68 -18.92
N ARG A 447 10.44 -4.54 -19.92
CA ARG A 447 10.80 -3.25 -20.51
C ARG A 447 9.61 -2.56 -21.15
N ALA A 448 8.82 -3.29 -21.94
CA ALA A 448 7.63 -2.75 -22.59
C ALA A 448 6.61 -2.23 -21.59
N ALA A 449 6.30 -2.99 -20.51
CA ALA A 449 5.39 -2.57 -19.46
C ALA A 449 5.90 -1.33 -18.70
N ARG A 450 7.19 -1.29 -18.36
CA ARG A 450 7.82 -0.14 -17.68
C ARG A 450 7.84 1.10 -18.57
N ALA A 451 8.22 0.95 -19.83
CA ALA A 451 8.23 2.04 -20.79
C ALA A 451 6.82 2.59 -21.06
N TRP A 452 5.82 1.71 -21.20
CA TRP A 452 4.42 2.11 -21.34
C TRP A 452 3.93 2.89 -20.12
N SER A 453 4.20 2.40 -18.92
CA SER A 453 3.82 3.09 -17.67
C SER A 453 4.52 4.45 -17.55
N ARG A 454 5.82 4.52 -17.89
CA ARG A 454 6.59 5.77 -17.88
C ARG A 454 6.02 6.77 -18.88
N GLN A 455 5.75 6.36 -20.13
CA GLN A 455 5.19 7.23 -21.16
C GLN A 455 3.82 7.77 -20.74
N ARG A 456 2.93 6.91 -20.23
CA ARG A 456 1.64 7.33 -19.69
C ARG A 456 1.77 8.38 -18.56
N ASN A 457 2.79 8.25 -17.72
CA ASN A 457 3.04 9.25 -16.67
C ASN A 457 3.54 10.58 -17.26
N LEU A 458 4.41 10.54 -18.27
CA LEU A 458 4.89 11.75 -18.97
C LEU A 458 3.77 12.45 -19.74
N ASP A 459 2.86 11.70 -20.36
CA ASP A 459 1.72 12.22 -21.14
C ASP A 459 0.73 13.05 -20.32
N LYS A 460 0.86 13.07 -19.00
CA LYS A 460 0.10 13.95 -18.09
C LYS A 460 0.60 15.40 -18.11
N LEU A 461 1.88 15.63 -18.39
CA LEU A 461 2.43 16.96 -18.43
C LEU A 461 1.70 17.84 -19.46
N GLY A 462 1.40 19.08 -19.10
CA GLY A 462 0.65 20.02 -19.92
C GLY A 462 -0.86 19.78 -19.96
N LYS A 463 -1.38 18.75 -19.26
CA LYS A 463 -2.82 18.47 -19.15
C LYS A 463 -3.36 18.94 -17.79
N ALA A 464 -4.67 19.15 -17.74
CA ALA A 464 -5.39 19.29 -16.48
C ALA A 464 -5.33 17.97 -15.68
N VAL A 465 -5.33 18.08 -14.36
CA VAL A 465 -5.31 16.91 -13.48
C VAL A 465 -6.61 16.13 -13.62
N ASP A 466 -6.48 14.84 -13.94
CA ASP A 466 -7.58 13.89 -13.90
C ASP A 466 -7.89 13.54 -12.44
N ARG A 467 -8.97 14.11 -11.92
CA ARG A 467 -9.41 13.88 -10.54
C ARG A 467 -10.13 12.53 -10.37
N ASP A 468 -10.43 11.82 -11.46
CA ASP A 468 -11.06 10.50 -11.46
C ASP A 468 -10.04 9.36 -11.56
N GLU A 469 -8.75 9.69 -11.72
CA GLU A 469 -7.69 8.70 -11.78
C GLU A 469 -7.52 7.97 -10.43
N TRP A 470 -7.54 6.64 -10.47
CA TRP A 470 -7.30 5.80 -9.31
C TRP A 470 -5.81 5.56 -9.08
N SER A 471 -5.38 5.69 -7.82
CA SER A 471 -4.01 5.39 -7.38
C SER A 471 -3.75 3.89 -7.19
N MET A 472 -4.82 3.11 -6.95
CA MET A 472 -4.79 1.66 -6.74
C MET A 472 -5.70 0.95 -7.72
N THR A 473 -5.47 -0.33 -7.94
CA THR A 473 -6.30 -1.20 -8.79
C THR A 473 -7.44 -1.83 -7.99
N ALA A 474 -8.50 -2.25 -8.66
CA ALA A 474 -9.69 -2.83 -8.00
C ALA A 474 -9.39 -4.09 -7.18
N GLN A 475 -8.37 -4.88 -7.56
CA GLN A 475 -7.92 -6.08 -6.87
C GLN A 475 -6.88 -5.84 -5.77
N THR A 476 -6.56 -4.59 -5.45
CA THR A 476 -5.63 -4.26 -4.37
C THR A 476 -6.30 -4.45 -3.00
N VAL A 477 -5.67 -5.22 -2.11
CA VAL A 477 -6.08 -5.35 -0.70
C VAL A 477 -5.45 -4.23 0.11
N ASN A 478 -5.99 -3.05 -0.02
CA ASN A 478 -5.61 -1.83 0.72
C ASN A 478 -6.67 -0.74 0.53
N ALA A 479 -6.44 0.44 1.16
CA ALA A 479 -7.14 1.68 0.93
C ALA A 479 -6.13 2.84 0.98
N SER A 480 -6.48 4.04 0.52
CA SER A 480 -5.62 5.22 0.64
C SER A 480 -6.39 6.53 0.51
N TYR A 481 -5.85 7.56 1.16
CA TYR A 481 -6.20 8.95 0.94
C TYR A 481 -5.12 9.65 0.09
N ASN A 482 -5.55 10.44 -0.91
CA ASN A 482 -4.67 11.28 -1.72
C ASN A 482 -4.92 12.76 -1.39
N PRO A 483 -3.98 13.47 -0.73
CA PRO A 483 -4.18 14.85 -0.31
C PRO A 483 -4.30 15.85 -1.47
N SER A 484 -3.58 15.66 -2.58
CA SER A 484 -3.63 16.56 -3.74
C SER A 484 -4.94 16.47 -4.51
N LEU A 485 -5.66 15.36 -4.39
CA LEU A 485 -6.98 15.16 -4.99
C LEU A 485 -8.11 15.32 -3.98
N ASN A 486 -7.81 15.35 -2.68
CA ASN A 486 -8.75 15.23 -1.57
C ASN A 486 -9.70 14.04 -1.81
N ALA A 487 -9.12 12.88 -2.10
CA ALA A 487 -9.84 11.69 -2.52
C ALA A 487 -9.42 10.45 -1.72
N ILE A 488 -10.40 9.61 -1.40
CA ILE A 488 -10.21 8.29 -0.78
C ILE A 488 -10.43 7.22 -1.84
N THR A 489 -9.58 6.19 -1.87
CA THR A 489 -9.74 5.03 -2.74
C THR A 489 -9.88 3.76 -1.91
N ILE A 490 -10.99 3.04 -2.10
CA ILE A 490 -11.34 1.78 -1.43
C ILE A 490 -11.58 0.71 -2.52
N PRO A 491 -10.59 -0.09 -2.89
CA PRO A 491 -10.69 -1.11 -3.93
C PRO A 491 -11.68 -2.24 -3.62
N ALA A 492 -12.17 -2.91 -4.67
CA ALA A 492 -13.12 -4.02 -4.55
C ALA A 492 -12.58 -5.19 -3.71
N ALA A 493 -11.28 -5.47 -3.78
CA ALA A 493 -10.68 -6.61 -3.12
C ALA A 493 -10.78 -6.57 -1.58
N ILE A 494 -10.83 -5.39 -0.96
CA ILE A 494 -11.01 -5.29 0.50
C ILE A 494 -12.47 -5.42 0.93
N LEU A 495 -13.44 -5.36 -0.02
CA LEU A 495 -14.88 -5.39 0.21
C LEU A 495 -15.43 -6.82 0.28
N GLN A 496 -14.70 -7.73 0.88
CA GLN A 496 -15.06 -9.14 1.07
C GLN A 496 -14.58 -9.66 2.43
N PRO A 497 -15.04 -10.85 2.88
CA PRO A 497 -14.52 -11.45 4.11
C PRO A 497 -12.99 -11.60 4.09
N PRO A 498 -12.30 -11.38 5.22
CA PRO A 498 -12.87 -11.11 6.54
C PRO A 498 -13.25 -9.65 6.81
N PHE A 499 -12.88 -8.69 5.93
CA PHE A 499 -13.10 -7.25 6.19
C PHE A 499 -14.54 -6.81 6.08
N PHE A 500 -15.28 -7.38 5.12
CA PHE A 500 -16.69 -7.07 4.92
C PHE A 500 -17.51 -8.33 4.64
N ASN A 501 -18.55 -8.57 5.42
CA ASN A 501 -19.47 -9.66 5.23
C ASN A 501 -20.90 -9.11 5.14
N VAL A 502 -21.50 -9.17 3.96
CA VAL A 502 -22.87 -8.70 3.71
C VAL A 502 -23.92 -9.42 4.55
N LYS A 503 -23.62 -10.62 5.06
CA LYS A 503 -24.51 -11.44 5.88
C LYS A 503 -24.31 -11.23 7.39
N ALA A 504 -23.21 -10.60 7.80
CA ALA A 504 -22.93 -10.33 9.21
C ALA A 504 -23.74 -9.12 9.71
N GLU A 505 -23.83 -9.00 11.02
CA GLU A 505 -24.36 -7.83 11.70
C GLU A 505 -23.38 -6.65 11.55
N ASP A 506 -23.90 -5.41 11.58
CA ASP A 506 -23.11 -4.25 11.20
C ASP A 506 -21.94 -3.93 12.16
N ALA A 507 -22.05 -4.21 13.46
CA ALA A 507 -21.00 -3.88 14.41
C ALA A 507 -19.62 -4.41 14.01
N VAL A 508 -19.54 -5.68 13.56
CA VAL A 508 -18.28 -6.28 13.13
C VAL A 508 -17.81 -5.71 11.79
N ASN A 509 -18.74 -5.40 10.87
CA ASN A 509 -18.40 -4.75 9.61
C ASN A 509 -17.84 -3.33 9.84
N TYR A 510 -18.38 -2.59 10.84
CA TYR A 510 -17.82 -1.32 11.26
C TYR A 510 -16.44 -1.48 11.89
N GLY A 511 -16.22 -2.48 12.73
CA GLY A 511 -14.93 -2.76 13.35
C GLY A 511 -13.84 -3.22 12.36
N LEU A 512 -14.20 -3.91 11.29
CA LEU A 512 -13.26 -4.44 10.28
C LEU A 512 -13.09 -3.49 9.08
N LEU A 513 -14.15 -3.30 8.28
CA LEU A 513 -14.09 -2.42 7.11
C LEU A 513 -14.31 -0.95 7.49
N GLY A 514 -15.27 -0.67 8.37
CA GLY A 514 -15.62 0.70 8.73
C GLY A 514 -14.45 1.51 9.27
N ILE A 515 -13.61 0.89 10.11
CA ILE A 515 -12.38 1.56 10.57
C ILE A 515 -11.46 1.95 9.41
N THR A 516 -11.49 1.26 8.26
CA THR A 516 -10.73 1.69 7.07
C THR A 516 -11.25 3.03 6.56
N PHE A 517 -12.57 3.25 6.52
CA PHE A 517 -13.15 4.55 6.14
C PHE A 517 -12.77 5.64 7.12
N GLY A 518 -12.92 5.34 8.43
CA GLY A 518 -12.53 6.29 9.47
C GLY A 518 -11.06 6.69 9.39
N HIS A 519 -10.18 5.73 9.15
CA HIS A 519 -8.75 5.90 8.99
C HIS A 519 -8.43 6.79 7.77
N GLU A 520 -8.95 6.46 6.59
CA GLU A 520 -8.68 7.22 5.36
C GLU A 520 -9.27 8.64 5.41
N ILE A 521 -10.45 8.83 6.01
CA ILE A 521 -11.00 10.17 6.24
C ILE A 521 -10.08 10.95 7.18
N SER A 522 -9.56 10.31 8.22
CA SER A 522 -8.66 10.95 9.19
C SER A 522 -7.34 11.39 8.58
N HIS A 523 -6.85 10.72 7.53
CA HIS A 523 -5.67 11.16 6.78
C HIS A 523 -5.85 12.53 6.10
N ALA A 524 -7.08 12.96 5.82
CA ALA A 524 -7.31 14.32 5.36
C ALA A 524 -6.93 15.37 6.43
N PHE A 525 -6.84 14.97 7.69
CA PHE A 525 -6.67 15.82 8.85
C PHE A 525 -5.50 15.40 9.76
N ASP A 526 -4.63 14.48 9.31
CA ASP A 526 -3.42 14.07 10.03
C ASP A 526 -2.29 15.12 9.95
N ASP A 527 -1.09 14.80 10.42
CA ASP A 527 0.08 15.69 10.42
C ASP A 527 0.51 16.15 9.02
N SER A 528 0.27 15.36 8.00
CA SER A 528 0.57 15.65 6.59
C SER A 528 -0.66 16.19 5.85
N GLY A 529 -1.78 15.47 5.86
CA GLY A 529 -2.98 15.83 5.12
C GLY A 529 -3.61 17.13 5.59
N SER A 530 -3.50 17.46 6.89
CA SER A 530 -3.97 18.75 7.46
C SER A 530 -3.28 19.98 6.86
N GLN A 531 -2.22 19.81 6.09
CA GLN A 531 -1.52 20.88 5.39
C GLN A 531 -2.08 21.18 3.99
N TYR A 532 -3.05 20.38 3.54
CA TYR A 532 -3.75 20.57 2.25
C TYR A 532 -5.18 21.02 2.49
N ASP A 533 -5.65 21.98 1.69
CA ASP A 533 -7.03 22.50 1.77
C ASP A 533 -8.05 21.60 1.06
N ALA A 534 -9.30 22.05 1.01
CA ALA A 534 -10.41 21.36 0.35
C ALA A 534 -10.19 21.06 -1.14
N GLY A 535 -9.43 21.92 -1.83
CA GLY A 535 -9.08 21.76 -3.24
C GLY A 535 -7.87 20.86 -3.49
N GLY A 536 -7.18 20.39 -2.43
CA GLY A 536 -5.93 19.64 -2.52
C GLY A 536 -4.69 20.52 -2.63
N ARG A 537 -4.79 21.82 -2.34
CA ARG A 537 -3.67 22.76 -2.36
C ARG A 537 -2.92 22.76 -1.06
N LEU A 538 -1.60 22.60 -1.11
CA LEU A 538 -0.69 22.75 0.03
C LEU A 538 -0.64 24.21 0.47
N ARG A 539 -1.34 24.53 1.55
CA ARG A 539 -1.38 25.86 2.21
C ARG A 539 -1.75 25.75 3.68
N ASN A 540 -1.30 26.68 4.47
CA ASN A 540 -1.81 26.81 5.85
C ASN A 540 -3.25 27.38 5.82
N TRP A 541 -4.19 26.64 6.39
CA TRP A 541 -5.60 27.05 6.56
C TRP A 541 -6.03 27.05 8.04
N TRP A 542 -5.08 26.86 8.95
CA TRP A 542 -5.26 26.82 10.39
C TRP A 542 -4.97 28.18 11.01
N THR A 543 -5.65 28.52 12.11
CA THR A 543 -5.14 29.55 13.01
C THR A 543 -3.89 29.02 13.73
N ASP A 544 -3.02 29.94 14.19
CA ASP A 544 -1.81 29.55 14.94
C ASP A 544 -2.15 28.85 16.26
N ALA A 545 -3.23 29.26 16.93
CA ALA A 545 -3.71 28.64 18.15
C ALA A 545 -4.16 27.20 17.93
N ASP A 546 -4.99 26.95 16.90
CA ASP A 546 -5.49 25.62 16.58
C ASP A 546 -4.35 24.71 16.10
N ARG A 547 -3.41 25.25 15.31
CA ARG A 547 -2.21 24.52 14.88
C ARG A 547 -1.35 24.08 16.05
N SER A 548 -1.22 24.96 17.07
CA SER A 548 -0.47 24.65 18.29
C SER A 548 -1.19 23.59 19.13
N ALA A 549 -2.51 23.68 19.27
CA ALA A 549 -3.32 22.67 19.97
C ALA A 549 -3.25 21.30 19.29
N PHE A 550 -3.33 21.26 17.94
CA PHE A 550 -3.15 20.03 17.18
C PHE A 550 -1.78 19.38 17.44
N LYS A 551 -0.69 20.18 17.38
CA LYS A 551 0.67 19.69 17.64
C LYS A 551 0.84 19.15 19.06
N ALA A 552 0.20 19.77 20.06
CA ALA A 552 0.25 19.29 21.44
C ALA A 552 -0.46 17.93 21.60
N LEU A 553 -1.61 17.72 20.93
CA LEU A 553 -2.29 16.44 20.90
C LEU A 553 -1.44 15.37 20.16
N ALA A 554 -0.89 15.71 19.00
CA ALA A 554 -0.05 14.82 18.21
C ALA A 554 1.19 14.37 18.99
N ALA A 555 1.81 15.25 19.77
CA ALA A 555 2.96 14.91 20.64
C ALA A 555 2.60 13.83 21.68
N GLY A 556 1.35 13.76 22.13
CA GLY A 556 0.85 12.70 23.00
C GLY A 556 0.95 11.32 22.34
N LEU A 557 0.53 11.20 21.06
CA LEU A 557 0.65 9.97 20.30
C LEU A 557 2.11 9.61 20.01
N VAL A 558 2.95 10.58 19.63
CA VAL A 558 4.39 10.35 19.42
C VAL A 558 5.02 9.73 20.66
N LYS A 559 4.72 10.29 21.85
CA LYS A 559 5.23 9.77 23.13
C LYS A 559 4.68 8.38 23.45
N GLN A 560 3.38 8.16 23.26
CA GLN A 560 2.73 6.88 23.54
C GLN A 560 3.35 5.77 22.69
N TYR A 561 3.41 5.95 21.37
CA TYR A 561 3.91 4.91 20.47
C TYR A 561 5.43 4.75 20.54
N GLY A 562 6.17 5.82 20.79
CA GLY A 562 7.63 5.77 21.01
C GLY A 562 8.06 4.96 22.24
N ALA A 563 7.15 4.67 23.16
CA ALA A 563 7.41 3.81 24.31
C ALA A 563 7.28 2.31 24.00
N TYR A 564 6.73 1.92 22.86
CA TYR A 564 6.54 0.50 22.51
C TYR A 564 7.77 -0.10 21.84
N SER A 565 8.14 -1.31 22.26
CA SER A 565 9.28 -2.08 21.73
C SER A 565 8.80 -3.43 21.17
N PRO A 566 8.48 -3.50 19.86
CA PRO A 566 8.04 -4.73 19.20
C PRO A 566 9.10 -5.84 19.15
N VAL A 567 10.36 -5.45 19.10
CA VAL A 567 11.53 -6.32 19.11
C VAL A 567 12.47 -5.80 20.21
N PRO A 568 13.04 -6.66 21.07
CA PRO A 568 13.94 -6.21 22.12
C PRO A 568 15.05 -5.29 21.59
N GLY A 569 15.14 -4.08 22.16
CA GLY A 569 16.08 -3.05 21.76
C GLY A 569 15.66 -2.17 20.56
N TYR A 570 14.55 -2.47 19.89
CA TYR A 570 13.99 -1.67 18.79
C TYR A 570 12.66 -1.06 19.18
N PHE A 571 12.59 0.24 19.24
CA PHE A 571 11.40 1.00 19.58
C PHE A 571 10.70 1.52 18.32
N ILE A 572 9.38 1.67 18.38
CA ILE A 572 8.61 2.33 17.33
C ILE A 572 9.07 3.79 17.24
N ASN A 573 9.32 4.27 16.04
CA ASN A 573 9.56 5.70 15.83
C ASN A 573 8.19 6.42 15.79
N GLY A 574 7.80 7.00 16.93
CA GLY A 574 6.50 7.68 17.07
C GLY A 574 6.31 8.86 16.12
N GLU A 575 7.38 9.55 15.70
CA GLU A 575 7.31 10.63 14.70
C GLU A 575 7.07 10.08 13.30
N LEU A 576 7.75 8.98 12.93
CA LEU A 576 7.56 8.32 11.63
C LEU A 576 6.13 7.78 11.51
N THR A 577 5.60 7.18 12.58
CA THR A 577 4.29 6.51 12.58
C THR A 577 3.12 7.43 12.96
N LEU A 578 3.37 8.74 13.17
CA LEU A 578 2.36 9.67 13.69
C LEU A 578 1.09 9.73 12.85
N GLY A 579 1.20 9.89 11.53
CA GLY A 579 0.03 10.01 10.65
C GLY A 579 -0.85 8.76 10.69
N GLU A 580 -0.23 7.58 10.65
CA GLU A 580 -0.92 6.30 10.74
C GLU A 580 -1.59 6.11 12.10
N ASN A 581 -0.91 6.52 13.19
CA ASN A 581 -1.47 6.46 14.53
C ASN A 581 -2.62 7.47 14.73
N ILE A 582 -2.56 8.64 14.08
CA ILE A 582 -3.69 9.59 14.02
C ILE A 582 -4.85 8.96 13.25
N GLY A 583 -4.56 8.34 12.09
CA GLY A 583 -5.55 7.64 11.27
C GLY A 583 -6.31 6.58 12.05
N ASP A 584 -5.59 5.70 12.77
CA ASP A 584 -6.24 4.68 13.61
C ASP A 584 -7.00 5.27 14.79
N ASN A 585 -6.39 6.18 15.52
CA ASN A 585 -6.97 6.74 16.75
C ASN A 585 -8.25 7.51 16.46
N SER A 586 -8.20 8.43 15.51
CA SER A 586 -9.35 9.24 15.08
C SER A 586 -10.36 8.39 14.31
N GLY A 587 -9.86 7.49 13.47
CA GLY A 587 -10.69 6.57 12.70
C GLY A 587 -11.54 5.66 13.57
N LEU A 588 -11.03 5.16 14.71
CA LEU A 588 -11.79 4.31 15.62
C LEU A 588 -12.85 5.12 16.39
N SER A 589 -12.52 6.35 16.81
CA SER A 589 -13.50 7.28 17.39
C SER A 589 -14.66 7.54 16.42
N LEU A 590 -14.32 7.79 15.16
CA LEU A 590 -15.29 8.03 14.09
C LEU A 590 -16.13 6.77 13.81
N THR A 591 -15.48 5.60 13.79
CA THR A 591 -16.14 4.32 13.58
C THR A 591 -17.20 4.04 14.64
N TYR A 592 -16.87 4.30 15.91
CA TYR A 592 -17.80 4.12 17.01
C TYR A 592 -19.03 5.03 16.85
N ARG A 593 -18.85 6.31 16.57
CA ARG A 593 -19.97 7.27 16.34
C ARG A 593 -20.78 6.90 15.09
N ALA A 594 -20.13 6.47 14.02
CA ALA A 594 -20.83 6.06 12.80
C ALA A 594 -21.65 4.79 13.02
N TYR A 595 -21.17 3.86 13.84
CA TYR A 595 -21.93 2.68 14.24
C TYR A 595 -23.15 3.09 15.10
N GLU A 596 -22.98 3.92 16.15
CA GLU A 596 -24.09 4.41 16.97
C GLU A 596 -25.15 5.11 16.10
N ARG A 597 -24.73 5.94 15.13
CA ARG A 597 -25.62 6.58 14.17
C ARG A 597 -26.41 5.56 13.34
N SER A 598 -25.78 4.46 12.92
CA SER A 598 -26.43 3.40 12.13
C SER A 598 -27.53 2.66 12.87
N LEU A 599 -27.53 2.72 14.20
CA LEU A 599 -28.57 2.12 15.04
C LEU A 599 -29.87 2.92 15.07
N HIS A 600 -29.86 4.18 14.57
CA HIS A 600 -31.03 5.07 14.56
C HIS A 600 -31.71 5.21 15.94
N GLY A 601 -30.91 5.31 17.00
CA GLY A 601 -31.37 5.43 18.38
C GLY A 601 -31.89 4.13 19.02
N LYS A 602 -31.77 2.98 18.32
CA LYS A 602 -32.08 1.67 18.89
C LYS A 602 -30.90 1.14 19.69
N PRO A 603 -31.14 0.34 20.74
CA PRO A 603 -30.05 -0.31 21.44
C PRO A 603 -29.30 -1.28 20.52
N SER A 604 -27.99 -1.37 20.72
CA SER A 604 -27.15 -2.33 20.03
C SER A 604 -27.58 -3.78 20.36
N PRO A 605 -27.77 -4.64 19.36
CA PRO A 605 -28.19 -6.02 19.63
C PRO A 605 -27.09 -6.81 20.32
N VAL A 606 -27.46 -7.65 21.31
CA VAL A 606 -26.55 -8.64 21.90
C VAL A 606 -26.63 -9.92 21.07
N ILE A 607 -25.50 -10.37 20.54
CA ILE A 607 -25.38 -11.60 19.73
C ILE A 607 -24.19 -12.39 20.28
N ASP A 608 -24.37 -13.68 20.49
CA ASP A 608 -23.36 -14.58 21.06
C ASP A 608 -22.80 -14.08 22.44
N GLY A 609 -23.65 -13.41 23.21
CA GLY A 609 -23.27 -12.84 24.51
C GLY A 609 -22.48 -11.54 24.45
N LEU A 610 -22.18 -11.00 23.26
CA LEU A 610 -21.44 -9.76 23.06
C LEU A 610 -22.35 -8.62 22.61
N THR A 611 -22.18 -7.44 23.20
CA THR A 611 -22.84 -6.22 22.71
C THR A 611 -22.26 -5.80 21.35
N GLY A 612 -22.93 -4.91 20.61
CA GLY A 612 -22.40 -4.43 19.35
C GLY A 612 -21.10 -3.65 19.52
N GLU A 613 -20.99 -2.87 20.58
CA GLU A 613 -19.78 -2.12 20.91
C GLU A 613 -18.61 -3.08 21.17
N GLN A 614 -18.83 -4.17 21.93
CA GLN A 614 -17.81 -5.21 22.12
C GLN A 614 -17.40 -5.85 20.78
N ARG A 615 -18.36 -6.22 19.94
CA ARG A 615 -18.09 -6.79 18.63
C ARG A 615 -17.34 -5.82 17.69
N LEU A 616 -17.62 -4.51 17.78
CA LEU A 616 -16.89 -3.49 17.02
C LEU A 616 -15.40 -3.47 17.40
N TYR A 617 -15.08 -3.40 18.71
CA TYR A 617 -13.70 -3.37 19.18
C TYR A 617 -12.97 -4.70 18.94
N ILE A 618 -13.66 -5.84 19.08
CA ILE A 618 -13.11 -7.16 18.75
C ILE A 618 -12.78 -7.21 17.25
N GLY A 619 -13.70 -6.77 16.38
CA GLY A 619 -13.46 -6.68 14.94
C GLY A 619 -12.24 -5.81 14.60
N PHE A 620 -12.12 -4.66 15.28
CA PHE A 620 -10.93 -3.80 15.13
C PHE A 620 -9.62 -4.50 15.50
N ALA A 621 -9.58 -5.21 16.64
CA ALA A 621 -8.37 -5.95 17.03
C ALA A 621 -8.08 -7.14 16.11
N MET A 622 -9.11 -7.83 15.60
CA MET A 622 -8.97 -8.90 14.59
C MET A 622 -8.39 -8.38 13.27
N LYS A 623 -8.75 -7.16 12.86
CA LYS A 623 -8.18 -6.52 11.66
C LYS A 623 -6.67 -6.43 11.71
N TRP A 624 -6.11 -6.07 12.87
CA TRP A 624 -4.67 -5.88 13.09
C TRP A 624 -3.93 -7.14 13.53
N ARG A 625 -4.60 -8.29 13.55
CA ARG A 625 -3.98 -9.57 13.85
C ARG A 625 -2.83 -9.86 12.89
N ALA A 626 -1.62 -9.96 13.41
CA ALA A 626 -0.42 -10.21 12.63
C ALA A 626 0.70 -10.87 13.46
N LYS A 627 1.50 -11.69 12.79
CA LYS A 627 2.79 -12.21 13.25
C LYS A 627 3.85 -11.82 12.25
N LEU A 628 5.01 -11.38 12.71
CA LEU A 628 6.15 -11.00 11.88
C LEU A 628 7.37 -11.82 12.27
N ARG A 629 8.21 -12.14 11.27
CA ARG A 629 9.56 -12.62 11.56
C ARG A 629 10.40 -11.47 12.14
N PRO A 630 11.37 -11.74 13.00
CA PRO A 630 12.15 -10.68 13.67
C PRO A 630 12.81 -9.71 12.68
N GLU A 631 13.37 -10.21 11.59
CA GLU A 631 14.02 -9.41 10.54
C GLU A 631 13.00 -8.47 9.85
N ALA A 632 11.84 -9.00 9.49
CA ALA A 632 10.75 -8.22 8.90
C ALA A 632 10.22 -7.15 9.87
N ALA A 633 10.14 -7.46 11.17
CA ALA A 633 9.73 -6.49 12.18
C ALA A 633 10.74 -5.33 12.31
N ILE A 634 12.04 -5.63 12.26
CA ILE A 634 13.09 -4.59 12.28
C ILE A 634 13.02 -3.73 11.01
N ALA A 635 12.88 -4.35 9.84
CA ALA A 635 12.74 -3.62 8.58
C ALA A 635 11.50 -2.69 8.62
N GLN A 636 10.37 -3.16 9.15
CA GLN A 636 9.18 -2.34 9.34
C GLN A 636 9.45 -1.14 10.26
N ILE A 637 10.00 -1.35 11.45
CA ILE A 637 10.27 -0.28 12.41
C ILE A 637 11.17 0.82 11.79
N LYS A 638 12.13 0.44 10.93
CA LYS A 638 13.09 1.37 10.33
C LYS A 638 12.55 2.15 9.14
N SER A 639 11.63 1.59 8.37
CA SER A 639 11.27 2.17 7.06
C SER A 639 9.77 2.40 6.83
N ASP A 640 8.88 1.74 7.58
CA ASP A 640 7.44 1.78 7.37
C ASP A 640 6.77 2.81 8.31
N PRO A 641 5.86 3.68 7.82
CA PRO A 641 5.13 4.61 8.66
C PRO A 641 4.06 3.92 9.53
N HIS A 642 3.76 2.63 9.33
CA HIS A 642 2.78 1.91 10.12
C HIS A 642 3.40 1.25 11.34
N SER A 643 2.82 1.47 12.50
CA SER A 643 3.13 0.70 13.71
C SER A 643 2.78 -0.78 13.50
N PRO A 644 3.50 -1.75 14.11
CA PRO A 644 3.10 -3.15 14.04
C PRO A 644 1.69 -3.39 14.60
N GLY A 645 0.97 -4.38 14.02
CA GLY A 645 -0.47 -4.57 14.23
C GLY A 645 -0.91 -4.67 15.69
N GLU A 646 -0.13 -5.34 16.54
CA GLU A 646 -0.40 -5.40 17.99
C GLU A 646 -0.51 -4.00 18.61
N PHE A 647 0.41 -3.11 18.27
CA PHE A 647 0.46 -1.76 18.84
C PHE A 647 -0.57 -0.82 18.20
N ARG A 648 -0.93 -1.05 16.93
CA ARG A 648 -2.09 -0.39 16.31
C ARG A 648 -3.37 -0.72 17.06
N ALA A 649 -3.59 -1.98 17.43
CA ALA A 649 -4.75 -2.40 18.21
C ALA A 649 -4.72 -1.84 19.64
N LYS A 650 -3.67 -2.15 20.42
CA LYS A 650 -3.56 -1.76 21.83
C LYS A 650 -3.52 -0.24 22.02
N GLY A 651 -2.58 0.42 21.34
CA GLY A 651 -2.35 1.85 21.50
C GLY A 651 -3.59 2.69 21.16
N THR A 652 -4.35 2.26 20.16
CA THR A 652 -5.57 2.97 19.72
C THR A 652 -6.70 2.81 20.73
N VAL A 653 -7.04 1.59 21.16
CA VAL A 653 -8.20 1.39 22.06
C VAL A 653 -8.02 2.03 23.42
N MET A 654 -6.78 2.17 23.91
CA MET A 654 -6.47 2.85 25.16
C MET A 654 -6.87 4.34 25.16
N ASN A 655 -7.06 4.94 24.01
CA ASN A 655 -7.52 6.33 23.88
C ASN A 655 -9.05 6.45 23.74
N GLN A 656 -9.81 5.34 23.62
CA GLN A 656 -11.23 5.36 23.25
C GLN A 656 -12.15 5.28 24.47
N PRO A 657 -12.94 6.32 24.81
CA PRO A 657 -13.89 6.24 25.92
C PRO A 657 -14.90 5.09 25.81
N GLY A 658 -15.38 4.79 24.59
CA GLY A 658 -16.31 3.69 24.36
C GLY A 658 -15.72 2.31 24.66
N PHE A 659 -14.40 2.12 24.50
CA PHE A 659 -13.71 0.89 24.87
C PHE A 659 -13.76 0.64 26.38
N TYR A 660 -13.57 1.72 27.18
CA TYR A 660 -13.65 1.63 28.65
C TYR A 660 -15.04 1.20 29.09
N ALA A 661 -16.08 1.73 28.48
CA ALA A 661 -17.46 1.34 28.79
C ALA A 661 -17.77 -0.10 28.35
N ALA A 662 -17.33 -0.49 27.15
CA ALA A 662 -17.62 -1.84 26.58
C ALA A 662 -16.97 -2.97 27.38
N PHE A 663 -15.78 -2.76 27.95
CA PHE A 663 -14.99 -3.79 28.62
C PHE A 663 -14.73 -3.52 30.10
N ASP A 664 -15.44 -2.54 30.71
CA ASP A 664 -15.35 -2.18 32.13
C ASP A 664 -13.89 -1.92 32.59
N ILE A 665 -13.13 -1.13 31.79
CA ILE A 665 -11.74 -0.78 32.09
C ILE A 665 -11.69 0.26 33.20
N LYS A 666 -10.90 0.01 34.26
CA LYS A 666 -10.82 0.81 35.49
C LYS A 666 -9.40 1.28 35.79
N PRO A 667 -9.24 2.33 36.61
CA PRO A 667 -7.93 2.68 37.14
C PRO A 667 -7.25 1.49 37.82
N GLY A 668 -6.01 1.21 37.42
CA GLY A 668 -5.24 0.06 37.86
C GLY A 668 -5.17 -1.10 36.87
N ASP A 669 -6.06 -1.16 35.87
CA ASP A 669 -5.95 -2.12 34.80
C ASP A 669 -4.79 -1.74 33.84
N PRO A 670 -4.02 -2.70 33.30
CA PRO A 670 -2.93 -2.43 32.36
C PRO A 670 -3.36 -1.68 31.08
N MET A 671 -4.61 -1.89 30.62
CA MET A 671 -5.16 -1.18 29.46
C MET A 671 -5.72 0.22 29.80
N TYR A 672 -5.58 0.69 31.05
CA TYR A 672 -6.07 2.00 31.49
C TYR A 672 -5.07 3.11 31.20
N LEU A 673 -5.52 4.17 30.54
CA LEU A 673 -4.87 5.49 30.50
C LEU A 673 -5.71 6.49 31.29
N ALA A 674 -5.09 7.31 32.13
CA ALA A 674 -5.80 8.40 32.79
C ALA A 674 -6.38 9.36 31.75
N PRO A 675 -7.55 9.99 32.00
CA PRO A 675 -8.22 10.86 31.02
C PRO A 675 -7.30 11.93 30.40
N GLN A 676 -6.37 12.49 31.20
CA GLN A 676 -5.40 13.50 30.76
C GLN A 676 -4.30 12.97 29.84
N GLN A 677 -4.12 11.65 29.80
CA GLN A 677 -3.15 10.97 28.96
C GLN A 677 -3.76 10.47 27.63
N ARG A 678 -5.09 10.43 27.55
CA ARG A 678 -5.81 10.00 26.36
C ARG A 678 -5.76 11.08 25.28
N VAL A 679 -5.41 10.68 24.08
CA VAL A 679 -5.40 11.59 22.93
C VAL A 679 -6.69 11.41 22.15
N ILE A 680 -7.54 12.44 22.14
CA ILE A 680 -8.76 12.52 21.35
C ILE A 680 -8.61 13.71 20.41
N MET A 681 -8.44 13.44 19.11
CA MET A 681 -8.20 14.50 18.12
C MET A 681 -9.48 14.88 17.36
N TRP A 682 -10.24 13.89 16.87
CA TRP A 682 -11.44 14.11 16.02
C TRP A 682 -12.68 13.39 16.52
#